data_df45b4ecc343d5a481e9a2cd6aeab3b8
#
_entry.id   df45b4ecc343d5a481e9a2cd6aeab3b8
#
_cell.length_a   1.000
_cell.length_b   1.000
_cell.length_c   1.000
_cell.angle_alpha   90.00
_cell.angle_beta   90.00
_cell.angle_gamma   90.00
#
_symmetry.space_group_name_H-M   'P 1'
#
loop_
_entity.id
_entity.type
_entity.pdbx_description
1 polymer ?
#
loop_
_entity_poly.entity_id
_entity_poly.type
_entity_poly.pdbx_seq_one_letter_code
_entity_poly.pdbx_strand_id
1 'polypeptide(L)'
;MSQTLSASTLLAVPLAPLVGSLMAGILGTALGGNLIGRRLTHTLTILGVLVSFVLSALTLQSVVSDGARFNETLYTWMVVGGLKMEIGFLVDGLTAMMMCVVTFVSLMVHIYTIGYMKEDAGYNRFFAYISLFTFSMLMLVMSNNMLQLFFGWEAVGLVSYLLIGFWFNKPTAIFANMKAFLVNRVGDFGFILGIGLIAVYAGTLNYTEAFAKTDELVLLNLPGTSWMLVTVISICLFIGAMGKSAQFPLHVWLPDSMEGPTPISALIHAATMVTAGIFMVARMSPIFELSDTALSFIMIIGAITALFMGFLGIIQNDIKRVVAYSTLSQLGYMTVALGASAYSVAVFHLMTHAFFKALLFLAAGSVIMGVHHNQDIRWMGGLRKYMPITWITSLVGSLALIGTPFFAGFYSKDSIIEVVHESHLAGATFAYYAVLAGVFVTAFYSFRLYFLVFHGKERYDQNPDAHHDGHHDAHAADKPHESPWVVTLPLVLLAIPSALIGYFAIEPMLFGDFFKDSIHINLEKHPGMEELAQLFHGPMQMALHGLSTAPFWLAVSGVVLAYYMYMVNPALPTAIKRVAQPIYTLLENKYYLDWFNENVLARGARGLGMGLWKGGDQAIIDGALVNGSWKLMAWISGLVRRLQSGFIYHYAFGMIIGIFVLMTYFVWLNK
;
A
#
# COMPACT_ATOMS: atom_id res chain seq x y z
N MET A 1 39.34 7.50 -1.65
CA MET A 1 38.46 8.63 -1.30
C MET A 1 37.07 8.25 -1.77
N SER A 2 36.16 7.92 -0.85
CA SER A 2 34.76 7.71 -1.19
C SER A 2 34.21 9.01 -1.78
N GLN A 3 33.79 8.99 -3.03
CA GLN A 3 33.08 10.13 -3.59
C GLN A 3 31.79 10.31 -2.80
N THR A 4 31.67 11.43 -2.12
CA THR A 4 30.42 11.82 -1.47
C THR A 4 29.42 12.21 -2.57
N LEU A 5 28.19 11.69 -2.46
CA LEU A 5 27.11 12.07 -3.35
C LEU A 5 26.78 13.56 -3.17
N SER A 6 26.44 14.23 -4.27
CA SER A 6 26.10 15.65 -4.25
C SER A 6 24.67 15.85 -3.72
N ALA A 7 24.49 16.73 -2.73
CA ALA A 7 23.18 17.09 -2.20
C ALA A 7 22.26 17.69 -3.28
N SER A 8 22.79 18.49 -4.20
CA SER A 8 22.03 19.07 -5.29
C SER A 8 21.52 18.03 -6.29
N THR A 9 22.33 17.04 -6.61
CA THR A 9 21.93 15.92 -7.48
C THR A 9 20.82 15.10 -6.83
N LEU A 10 20.97 14.78 -5.54
CA LEU A 10 19.96 14.03 -4.80
C LEU A 10 18.65 14.81 -4.63
N LEU A 11 18.72 16.12 -4.45
CA LEU A 11 17.54 16.98 -4.37
C LEU A 11 16.78 17.04 -5.72
N ALA A 12 17.50 17.00 -6.83
CA ALA A 12 16.90 16.98 -8.17
C ALA A 12 16.06 15.70 -8.42
N VAL A 13 16.37 14.59 -7.76
CA VAL A 13 15.63 13.34 -7.94
C VAL A 13 14.15 13.46 -7.58
N PRO A 14 13.74 13.90 -6.39
CA PRO A 14 12.32 14.11 -6.10
C PRO A 14 11.74 15.37 -6.72
N LEU A 15 12.53 16.43 -6.89
CA LEU A 15 12.04 17.72 -7.40
C LEU A 15 11.70 17.70 -8.89
N ALA A 16 12.38 16.91 -9.71
CA ALA A 16 12.10 16.84 -11.14
C ALA A 16 10.66 16.33 -11.42
N PRO A 17 10.17 15.23 -10.82
CA PRO A 17 8.76 14.87 -10.93
C PRO A 17 7.80 15.91 -10.35
N LEU A 18 8.17 16.56 -9.26
CA LEU A 18 7.35 17.62 -8.65
C LEU A 18 7.15 18.81 -9.59
N VAL A 19 8.22 19.27 -10.23
CA VAL A 19 8.14 20.38 -11.21
C VAL A 19 7.24 19.98 -12.38
N GLY A 20 7.42 18.77 -12.93
CA GLY A 20 6.55 18.24 -13.98
C GLY A 20 5.08 18.19 -13.55
N SER A 21 4.82 17.72 -12.33
CA SER A 21 3.48 17.66 -11.75
C SER A 21 2.85 19.06 -11.60
N LEU A 22 3.58 20.03 -11.07
CA LEU A 22 3.08 21.40 -10.90
C LEU A 22 2.78 22.07 -12.25
N MET A 23 3.66 21.91 -13.22
CA MET A 23 3.43 22.45 -14.57
C MET A 23 2.20 21.82 -15.23
N ALA A 24 2.07 20.51 -15.17
CA ALA A 24 0.90 19.81 -15.72
C ALA A 24 -0.39 20.14 -14.97
N GLY A 25 -0.35 20.18 -13.65
CA GLY A 25 -1.53 20.41 -12.81
C GLY A 25 -2.02 21.85 -12.79
N ILE A 26 -1.12 22.81 -12.85
CA ILE A 26 -1.48 24.24 -12.86
C ILE A 26 -1.73 24.70 -14.29
N LEU A 27 -0.75 24.56 -15.18
CA LEU A 27 -0.83 25.10 -16.53
C LEU A 27 -1.65 24.24 -17.51
N GLY A 28 -1.75 22.94 -17.25
CA GLY A 28 -2.45 21.99 -18.10
C GLY A 28 -3.93 21.78 -17.75
N THR A 29 -4.43 22.41 -16.69
CA THR A 29 -5.82 22.29 -16.23
C THR A 29 -6.51 23.66 -16.15
N ALA A 30 -7.81 23.64 -15.87
CA ALA A 30 -8.61 24.85 -15.68
C ALA A 30 -8.07 25.77 -14.57
N LEU A 31 -7.31 25.23 -13.63
CA LEU A 31 -6.72 26.00 -12.52
C LEU A 31 -5.83 27.14 -13.02
N GLY A 32 -5.02 26.88 -14.04
CA GLY A 32 -4.15 27.86 -14.67
C GLY A 32 -4.61 28.30 -16.07
N GLY A 33 -5.86 28.01 -16.45
CA GLY A 33 -6.44 28.44 -17.72
C GLY A 33 -6.11 27.58 -18.93
N ASN A 34 -5.72 26.33 -18.73
CA ASN A 34 -5.39 25.35 -19.80
C ASN A 34 -4.34 25.91 -20.80
N LEU A 35 -3.26 26.46 -20.28
CA LEU A 35 -2.23 27.10 -21.10
C LEU A 35 -1.40 26.11 -21.92
N ILE A 36 -1.28 24.89 -21.48
CA ILE A 36 -0.53 23.83 -22.17
C ILE A 36 -1.44 22.67 -22.60
N GLY A 37 -1.16 22.12 -23.78
CA GLY A 37 -1.90 21.00 -24.32
C GLY A 37 -1.36 19.65 -23.84
N ARG A 38 -1.99 18.57 -24.30
CA ARG A 38 -1.64 17.19 -23.94
C ARG A 38 -0.20 16.82 -24.27
N ARG A 39 0.30 17.19 -25.44
CA ARG A 39 1.67 16.86 -25.88
C ARG A 39 2.72 17.50 -24.97
N LEU A 40 2.58 18.77 -24.63
CA LEU A 40 3.50 19.44 -23.73
C LEU A 40 3.42 18.89 -22.31
N THR A 41 2.21 18.60 -21.83
CA THR A 41 1.98 18.01 -20.50
C THR A 41 2.71 16.66 -20.35
N HIS A 42 2.48 15.71 -21.25
CA HIS A 42 3.15 14.41 -21.12
C HIS A 42 4.64 14.52 -21.37
N THR A 43 5.10 15.41 -22.24
CA THR A 43 6.52 15.64 -22.47
C THR A 43 7.21 16.14 -21.20
N LEU A 44 6.65 17.16 -20.54
CA LEU A 44 7.22 17.74 -19.32
C LEU A 44 7.24 16.74 -18.16
N THR A 45 6.16 16.02 -17.95
CA THR A 45 6.08 15.04 -16.87
C THR A 45 6.99 13.83 -17.11
N ILE A 46 7.06 13.33 -18.33
CA ILE A 46 7.96 12.23 -18.70
C ILE A 46 9.42 12.65 -18.59
N LEU A 47 9.79 13.85 -19.03
CA LEU A 47 11.15 14.38 -18.86
C LEU A 47 11.52 14.50 -17.39
N GLY A 48 10.62 14.97 -16.53
CA GLY A 48 10.85 15.05 -15.09
C GLY A 48 11.16 13.69 -14.47
N VAL A 49 10.38 12.68 -14.80
CA VAL A 49 10.59 11.31 -14.31
C VAL A 49 11.83 10.67 -14.95
N LEU A 50 12.10 10.95 -16.22
CA LEU A 50 13.31 10.47 -16.89
C LEU A 50 14.58 11.02 -16.23
N VAL A 51 14.62 12.32 -15.94
CA VAL A 51 15.74 12.95 -15.20
C VAL A 51 15.89 12.28 -13.83
N SER A 52 14.81 12.09 -13.12
CA SER A 52 14.79 11.41 -11.82
C SER A 52 15.36 9.99 -11.93
N PHE A 53 14.95 9.23 -12.93
CA PHE A 53 15.45 7.87 -13.17
C PHE A 53 16.95 7.84 -13.53
N VAL A 54 17.41 8.71 -14.42
CA VAL A 54 18.82 8.78 -14.81
C VAL A 54 19.69 9.12 -13.60
N LEU A 55 19.30 10.11 -12.81
CA LEU A 55 20.01 10.48 -11.58
C LEU A 55 19.99 9.36 -10.54
N SER A 56 18.87 8.66 -10.42
CA SER A 56 18.76 7.49 -9.53
C SER A 56 19.69 6.35 -9.97
N ALA A 57 19.76 6.06 -11.27
CA ALA A 57 20.64 5.04 -11.82
C ALA A 57 22.13 5.40 -11.61
N LEU A 58 22.49 6.66 -11.81
CA LEU A 58 23.86 7.15 -11.54
C LEU A 58 24.19 7.07 -10.03
N THR A 59 23.22 7.37 -9.17
CA THR A 59 23.36 7.23 -7.72
C THR A 59 23.58 5.76 -7.34
N LEU A 60 22.81 4.84 -7.89
CA LEU A 60 22.97 3.41 -7.65
C LEU A 60 24.36 2.93 -8.12
N GLN A 61 24.79 3.36 -9.29
CA GLN A 61 26.14 3.04 -9.79
C GLN A 61 27.22 3.51 -8.81
N SER A 62 27.13 4.74 -8.32
CA SER A 62 28.09 5.27 -7.34
C SER A 62 28.04 4.51 -6.01
N VAL A 63 26.85 4.14 -5.54
CA VAL A 63 26.68 3.36 -4.31
C VAL A 63 27.30 1.96 -4.45
N VAL A 64 27.14 1.32 -5.58
CA VAL A 64 27.65 -0.04 -5.82
C VAL A 64 29.14 -0.06 -6.11
N SER A 65 29.62 0.80 -7.02
CA SER A 65 31.02 0.77 -7.48
C SER A 65 31.96 1.52 -6.55
N ASP A 66 31.55 2.66 -6.01
CA ASP A 66 32.42 3.54 -5.23
C ASP A 66 32.16 3.47 -3.72
N GLY A 67 31.14 2.71 -3.31
CA GLY A 67 30.70 2.67 -1.91
C GLY A 67 30.16 4.02 -1.40
N ALA A 68 29.67 4.87 -2.32
CA ALA A 68 29.19 6.20 -1.97
C ALA A 68 27.96 6.13 -1.04
N ARG A 69 27.91 7.04 -0.06
CA ARG A 69 26.82 7.15 0.90
C ARG A 69 26.49 8.61 1.13
N PHE A 70 25.26 8.89 1.54
CA PHE A 70 24.81 10.22 1.90
C PHE A 70 23.88 10.12 3.11
N ASN A 71 24.07 10.96 4.12
CA ASN A 71 23.18 11.07 5.25
C ASN A 71 23.33 12.45 5.86
N GLU A 72 22.58 13.41 5.33
CA GLU A 72 22.65 14.80 5.79
C GLU A 72 21.27 15.43 5.82
N THR A 73 21.09 16.37 6.74
CA THR A 73 19.92 17.26 6.78
C THR A 73 20.11 18.38 5.78
N LEU A 74 19.12 18.59 4.91
CA LEU A 74 19.11 19.68 3.93
C LEU A 74 18.50 20.96 4.51
N TYR A 75 17.46 20.81 5.33
CA TYR A 75 16.68 21.91 5.87
C TYR A 75 16.07 21.54 7.21
N THR A 76 16.30 22.36 8.23
CA THR A 76 15.63 22.24 9.51
C THR A 76 14.39 23.11 9.52
N TRP A 77 13.21 22.48 9.58
CA TRP A 77 11.94 23.19 9.56
C TRP A 77 11.63 23.84 10.92
N MET A 78 11.78 23.06 11.99
CA MET A 78 11.42 23.49 13.34
C MET A 78 12.21 22.70 14.40
N VAL A 79 12.45 23.33 15.55
CA VAL A 79 12.98 22.65 16.74
C VAL A 79 12.03 22.93 17.90
N VAL A 80 11.51 21.89 18.53
CA VAL A 80 10.59 21.98 19.66
C VAL A 80 11.06 21.05 20.78
N GLY A 81 11.37 21.63 21.95
CA GLY A 81 11.79 20.83 23.11
C GLY A 81 13.04 19.96 22.86
N GLY A 82 13.93 20.40 22.00
CA GLY A 82 15.12 19.63 21.59
C GLY A 82 14.87 18.63 20.44
N LEU A 83 13.60 18.39 20.07
CA LEU A 83 13.23 17.55 18.93
C LEU A 83 13.36 18.34 17.65
N LYS A 84 14.16 17.85 16.71
CA LYS A 84 14.37 18.49 15.41
C LYS A 84 13.44 17.91 14.36
N MET A 85 12.72 18.78 13.66
CA MET A 85 11.90 18.45 12.50
C MET A 85 12.65 18.88 11.24
N GLU A 86 13.11 17.91 10.47
CA GLU A 86 14.08 18.12 9.41
C GLU A 86 13.61 17.52 8.09
N ILE A 87 14.12 18.08 7.00
CA ILE A 87 14.11 17.45 5.68
C ILE A 87 15.56 17.10 5.36
N GLY A 88 15.81 15.83 5.15
CA GLY A 88 17.13 15.32 4.84
C GLY A 88 17.04 14.07 4.00
N PHE A 89 18.18 13.56 3.55
CA PHE A 89 18.27 12.34 2.79
C PHE A 89 19.24 11.36 3.43
N LEU A 90 18.85 10.09 3.39
CA LEU A 90 19.71 8.96 3.67
C LEU A 90 19.76 8.12 2.38
N VAL A 91 20.93 8.06 1.75
CA VAL A 91 21.16 7.27 0.55
C VAL A 91 22.21 6.20 0.83
N ASP A 92 21.74 4.97 0.84
CA ASP A 92 22.52 3.75 0.96
C ASP A 92 22.04 2.74 -0.09
N GLY A 93 22.44 1.49 0.02
CA GLY A 93 22.01 0.44 -0.92
C GLY A 93 20.50 0.29 -1.01
N LEU A 94 19.80 0.29 0.11
CA LEU A 94 18.34 0.16 0.16
C LEU A 94 17.65 1.36 -0.51
N THR A 95 18.04 2.57 -0.18
CA THR A 95 17.49 3.79 -0.77
C THR A 95 17.76 3.87 -2.26
N ALA A 96 18.99 3.59 -2.70
CA ALA A 96 19.38 3.66 -4.10
C ALA A 96 18.60 2.65 -4.95
N MET A 97 18.44 1.43 -4.46
CA MET A 97 17.60 0.40 -5.10
C MET A 97 16.15 0.87 -5.24
N MET A 98 15.56 1.39 -4.17
CA MET A 98 14.18 1.88 -4.19
C MET A 98 14.00 3.09 -5.11
N MET A 99 14.95 4.02 -5.15
CA MET A 99 14.93 5.15 -6.09
C MET A 99 14.87 4.65 -7.54
N CYS A 100 15.70 3.69 -7.89
CA CYS A 100 15.72 3.12 -9.25
C CYS A 100 14.43 2.38 -9.59
N VAL A 101 13.92 1.56 -8.68
CA VAL A 101 12.69 0.80 -8.89
C VAL A 101 11.49 1.73 -9.09
N VAL A 102 11.32 2.69 -8.19
CA VAL A 102 10.21 3.66 -8.25
C VAL A 102 10.26 4.48 -9.53
N THR A 103 11.40 5.06 -9.85
CA THR A 103 11.54 5.94 -11.02
C THR A 103 11.44 5.20 -12.34
N PHE A 104 12.00 3.99 -12.42
CA PHE A 104 11.89 3.17 -13.64
C PHE A 104 10.45 2.75 -13.92
N VAL A 105 9.76 2.21 -12.91
CA VAL A 105 8.35 1.80 -13.06
C VAL A 105 7.47 3.01 -13.36
N SER A 106 7.71 4.13 -12.69
CA SER A 106 6.99 5.37 -12.96
C SER A 106 7.20 5.88 -14.37
N LEU A 107 8.43 5.81 -14.89
CA LEU A 107 8.74 6.17 -16.28
C LEU A 107 7.97 5.29 -17.27
N MET A 108 7.94 3.98 -17.04
CA MET A 108 7.19 3.04 -17.88
C MET A 108 5.69 3.36 -17.85
N VAL A 109 5.15 3.63 -16.67
CA VAL A 109 3.74 4.01 -16.49
C VAL A 109 3.41 5.32 -17.19
N HIS A 110 4.29 6.32 -17.12
CA HIS A 110 4.10 7.60 -17.81
C HIS A 110 4.03 7.42 -19.33
N ILE A 111 4.96 6.67 -19.92
CA ILE A 111 4.97 6.39 -21.36
C ILE A 111 3.71 5.63 -21.76
N TYR A 112 3.35 4.60 -21.01
CA TYR A 112 2.16 3.79 -21.22
C TYR A 112 0.86 4.63 -21.18
N THR A 113 0.80 5.59 -20.29
CA THR A 113 -0.37 6.46 -20.09
C THR A 113 -0.68 7.31 -21.32
N ILE A 114 0.29 7.65 -22.15
CA ILE A 114 0.06 8.35 -23.43
C ILE A 114 -0.96 7.59 -24.29
N GLY A 115 -0.85 6.26 -24.34
CA GLY A 115 -1.79 5.43 -25.09
C GLY A 115 -3.08 5.13 -24.33
N TYR A 116 -2.98 4.78 -23.05
CA TYR A 116 -4.12 4.33 -22.26
C TYR A 116 -5.15 5.44 -21.99
N MET A 117 -4.69 6.65 -21.68
CA MET A 117 -5.53 7.79 -21.34
C MET A 117 -5.78 8.75 -22.51
N LYS A 118 -5.46 8.33 -23.75
CA LYS A 118 -5.49 9.19 -24.93
C LYS A 118 -6.83 9.92 -25.14
N GLU A 119 -7.94 9.24 -24.87
CA GLU A 119 -9.30 9.76 -25.11
C GLU A 119 -9.96 10.34 -23.85
N ASP A 120 -9.28 10.27 -22.70
CA ASP A 120 -9.84 10.76 -21.44
C ASP A 120 -9.72 12.28 -21.32
N ALA A 121 -10.81 12.93 -20.90
CA ALA A 121 -10.85 14.38 -20.69
C ALA A 121 -9.92 14.87 -19.58
N GLY A 122 -9.63 14.01 -18.59
CA GLY A 122 -8.72 14.28 -17.47
C GLY A 122 -7.25 13.98 -17.75
N TYR A 123 -6.84 13.88 -19.00
CA TYR A 123 -5.49 13.48 -19.40
C TYR A 123 -4.38 14.27 -18.68
N ASN A 124 -4.44 15.60 -18.70
CA ASN A 124 -3.43 16.44 -18.06
C ASN A 124 -3.44 16.30 -16.54
N ARG A 125 -4.61 16.24 -15.93
CA ARG A 125 -4.77 16.02 -14.49
C ARG A 125 -4.19 14.65 -14.07
N PHE A 126 -4.37 13.63 -14.87
CA PHE A 126 -3.83 12.30 -14.60
C PHE A 126 -2.29 12.31 -14.59
N PHE A 127 -1.67 12.92 -15.57
CA PHE A 127 -0.21 13.06 -15.61
C PHE A 127 0.33 13.87 -14.43
N ALA A 128 -0.37 14.93 -14.03
CA ALA A 128 -0.02 15.68 -12.82
C ALA A 128 -0.03 14.78 -11.57
N TYR A 129 -1.04 13.96 -11.41
CA TYR A 129 -1.18 13.09 -10.25
C TYR A 129 -0.14 11.97 -10.20
N ILE A 130 0.14 11.31 -11.31
CA ILE A 130 1.16 10.23 -11.31
C ILE A 130 2.57 10.77 -11.08
N SER A 131 2.87 11.98 -11.55
CA SER A 131 4.14 12.64 -11.24
C SER A 131 4.21 13.08 -9.77
N LEU A 132 3.14 13.59 -9.21
CA LEU A 132 3.06 13.95 -7.79
C LEU A 132 3.20 12.70 -6.90
N PHE A 133 2.63 11.60 -7.32
CA PHE A 133 2.76 10.32 -6.64
C PHE A 133 4.21 9.83 -6.61
N THR A 134 4.91 9.96 -7.73
CA THR A 134 6.34 9.62 -7.83
C THR A 134 7.20 10.50 -6.90
N PHE A 135 6.95 11.80 -6.87
CA PHE A 135 7.58 12.72 -5.93
C PHE A 135 7.35 12.28 -4.47
N SER A 136 6.11 11.98 -4.12
CA SER A 136 5.72 11.60 -2.76
C SER A 136 6.44 10.32 -2.31
N MET A 137 6.51 9.33 -3.20
CA MET A 137 7.20 8.07 -2.90
C MET A 137 8.72 8.26 -2.76
N LEU A 138 9.33 9.11 -3.59
CA LEU A 138 10.75 9.43 -3.48
C LEU A 138 11.09 10.15 -2.17
N MET A 139 10.25 11.07 -1.73
CA MET A 139 10.42 11.72 -0.42
C MET A 139 10.32 10.74 0.74
N LEU A 140 9.48 9.72 0.61
CA LEU A 140 9.36 8.64 1.58
C LEU A 140 10.63 7.80 1.65
N VAL A 141 11.10 7.28 0.51
CA VAL A 141 12.22 6.33 0.48
C VAL A 141 13.57 6.98 0.75
N MET A 142 13.73 8.27 0.45
CA MET A 142 14.95 9.03 0.66
C MET A 142 15.05 9.66 2.04
N SER A 143 14.05 9.54 2.90
CA SER A 143 14.03 10.15 4.23
C SER A 143 15.17 9.64 5.12
N ASN A 144 15.70 10.51 5.96
CA ASN A 144 16.66 10.18 7.01
C ASN A 144 16.07 10.27 8.42
N ASN A 145 14.79 10.57 8.53
CA ASN A 145 14.08 10.71 9.78
C ASN A 145 12.63 10.23 9.67
N MET A 146 12.03 9.94 10.80
CA MET A 146 10.70 9.34 10.88
C MET A 146 9.58 10.33 10.54
N LEU A 147 9.79 11.62 10.78
CA LEU A 147 8.78 12.63 10.46
C LEU A 147 8.64 12.81 8.94
N GLN A 148 9.75 12.91 8.21
CA GLN A 148 9.74 12.96 6.76
C GLN A 148 9.18 11.67 6.15
N LEU A 149 9.53 10.52 6.72
CA LEU A 149 8.94 9.23 6.36
C LEU A 149 7.42 9.27 6.49
N PHE A 150 6.92 9.81 7.59
CA PHE A 150 5.48 9.96 7.83
C PHE A 150 4.83 10.94 6.86
N PHE A 151 5.46 12.06 6.54
CA PHE A 151 4.95 13.00 5.56
C PHE A 151 4.85 12.38 4.16
N GLY A 152 5.89 11.67 3.72
CA GLY A 152 5.83 10.90 2.47
C GLY A 152 4.75 9.82 2.49
N TRP A 153 4.58 9.16 3.62
CA TRP A 153 3.55 8.16 3.87
C TRP A 153 2.13 8.71 3.69
N GLU A 154 1.89 9.87 4.27
CA GLU A 154 0.62 10.59 4.14
C GLU A 154 0.40 11.15 2.73
N ALA A 155 1.44 11.69 2.11
CA ALA A 155 1.37 12.22 0.75
C ALA A 155 1.05 11.13 -0.27
N VAL A 156 1.68 9.97 -0.15
CA VAL A 156 1.37 8.79 -0.98
C VAL A 156 -0.09 8.35 -0.77
N GLY A 157 -0.57 8.36 0.46
CA GLY A 157 -1.96 8.03 0.79
C GLY A 157 -2.96 9.00 0.16
N LEU A 158 -2.68 10.31 0.22
CA LEU A 158 -3.52 11.35 -0.38
C LEU A 158 -3.56 11.23 -1.90
N VAL A 159 -2.42 11.12 -2.55
CA VAL A 159 -2.37 11.04 -4.02
C VAL A 159 -2.99 9.74 -4.53
N SER A 160 -2.83 8.64 -3.81
CA SER A 160 -3.53 7.38 -4.14
C SER A 160 -5.05 7.54 -4.06
N TYR A 161 -5.56 8.26 -3.07
CA TYR A 161 -6.97 8.61 -2.97
C TYR A 161 -7.46 9.36 -4.21
N LEU A 162 -6.71 10.39 -4.64
CA LEU A 162 -7.04 11.17 -5.85
C LEU A 162 -7.01 10.29 -7.12
N LEU A 163 -6.09 9.35 -7.18
CA LEU A 163 -5.92 8.47 -8.34
C LEU A 163 -6.96 7.34 -8.39
N ILE A 164 -7.28 6.71 -7.28
CA ILE A 164 -8.31 5.66 -7.20
C ILE A 164 -9.68 6.25 -7.57
N GLY A 165 -9.99 7.43 -7.06
CA GLY A 165 -11.21 8.18 -7.37
C GLY A 165 -11.06 9.12 -8.56
N PHE A 166 -10.15 8.85 -9.48
CA PHE A 166 -9.90 9.70 -10.65
C PHE A 166 -11.16 9.96 -11.47
N TRP A 167 -11.94 8.91 -11.71
CA TRP A 167 -13.25 9.01 -12.33
C TRP A 167 -14.32 9.27 -11.25
N PHE A 168 -14.31 10.48 -10.73
CA PHE A 168 -15.17 10.89 -9.61
C PHE A 168 -16.68 10.91 -9.93
N ASN A 169 -17.06 10.70 -11.18
CA ASN A 169 -18.46 10.56 -11.59
C ASN A 169 -18.99 9.12 -11.34
N LYS A 170 -18.11 8.16 -11.08
CA LYS A 170 -18.50 6.77 -10.80
C LYS A 170 -18.69 6.57 -9.29
N PRO A 171 -19.90 6.22 -8.81
CA PRO A 171 -20.13 5.94 -7.38
C PRO A 171 -19.21 4.87 -6.80
N THR A 172 -18.90 3.83 -7.60
CA THR A 172 -17.98 2.75 -7.20
C THR A 172 -16.56 3.25 -6.98
N ALA A 173 -16.07 4.17 -7.81
CA ALA A 173 -14.75 4.77 -7.64
C ALA A 173 -14.68 5.68 -6.41
N ILE A 174 -15.72 6.45 -6.12
CA ILE A 174 -15.82 7.29 -4.91
C ILE A 174 -15.85 6.42 -3.65
N PHE A 175 -16.60 5.34 -3.67
CA PHE A 175 -16.63 4.39 -2.55
C PHE A 175 -15.25 3.76 -2.35
N ALA A 176 -14.60 3.33 -3.42
CA ALA A 176 -13.28 2.69 -3.38
C ALA A 176 -12.20 3.62 -2.83
N ASN A 177 -12.16 4.89 -3.26
CA ASN A 177 -11.14 5.81 -2.78
C ASN A 177 -11.35 6.22 -1.32
N MET A 178 -12.59 6.40 -0.90
CA MET A 178 -12.92 6.66 0.50
C MET A 178 -12.53 5.47 1.39
N LYS A 179 -12.84 4.25 0.96
CA LYS A 179 -12.45 3.03 1.67
C LYS A 179 -10.93 2.92 1.79
N ALA A 180 -10.19 3.13 0.69
CA ALA A 180 -8.74 3.10 0.69
C ALA A 180 -8.16 4.15 1.66
N PHE A 181 -8.67 5.37 1.64
CA PHE A 181 -8.22 6.43 2.53
C PHE A 181 -8.47 6.10 4.01
N LEU A 182 -9.70 5.70 4.36
CA LEU A 182 -10.07 5.41 5.75
C LEU A 182 -9.31 4.20 6.33
N VAL A 183 -9.19 3.13 5.57
CA VAL A 183 -8.45 1.93 6.02
C VAL A 183 -6.97 2.25 6.23
N ASN A 184 -6.37 3.00 5.31
CA ASN A 184 -4.98 3.44 5.47
C ASN A 184 -4.80 4.37 6.66
N ARG A 185 -5.79 5.22 7.00
CA ARG A 185 -5.74 6.06 8.21
C ARG A 185 -5.74 5.26 9.50
N VAL A 186 -6.43 4.14 9.54
CA VAL A 186 -6.35 3.23 10.70
C VAL A 186 -4.91 2.73 10.88
N GLY A 187 -4.24 2.35 9.79
CA GLY A 187 -2.83 2.01 9.81
C GLY A 187 -1.93 3.18 10.24
N ASP A 188 -2.18 4.36 9.69
CA ASP A 188 -1.41 5.57 9.97
C ASP A 188 -1.49 5.98 11.46
N PHE A 189 -2.64 5.72 12.10
CA PHE A 189 -2.79 5.96 13.54
C PHE A 189 -1.83 5.11 14.37
N GLY A 190 -1.73 3.81 14.07
CA GLY A 190 -0.73 2.94 14.71
C GLY A 190 0.69 3.39 14.42
N PHE A 191 0.97 3.79 13.19
CA PHE A 191 2.29 4.25 12.75
C PHE A 191 2.74 5.50 13.53
N ILE A 192 1.88 6.51 13.65
CA ILE A 192 2.21 7.74 14.39
C ILE A 192 2.40 7.48 15.90
N LEU A 193 1.68 6.52 16.48
CA LEU A 193 1.90 6.11 17.86
C LEU A 193 3.30 5.50 18.04
N GLY A 194 3.73 4.64 17.11
CA GLY A 194 5.08 4.07 17.12
C GLY A 194 6.17 5.14 17.02
N ILE A 195 6.01 6.09 16.09
CA ILE A 195 6.91 7.25 15.95
C ILE A 195 6.93 8.10 17.23
N GLY A 196 5.76 8.35 17.82
CA GLY A 196 5.65 9.10 19.08
C GLY A 196 6.37 8.45 20.25
N LEU A 197 6.28 7.13 20.37
CA LEU A 197 7.02 6.37 21.38
C LEU A 197 8.55 6.47 21.18
N ILE A 198 9.01 6.39 19.95
CA ILE A 198 10.43 6.60 19.63
C ILE A 198 10.85 8.03 19.98
N ALA A 199 10.08 9.03 19.62
CA ALA A 199 10.35 10.43 19.93
C ALA A 199 10.47 10.68 21.43
N VAL A 200 9.57 10.08 22.23
CA VAL A 200 9.56 10.24 23.69
C VAL A 200 10.73 9.53 24.35
N TYR A 201 11.00 8.28 24.00
CA TYR A 201 11.97 7.44 24.71
C TYR A 201 13.38 7.49 24.12
N ALA A 202 13.53 7.73 22.83
CA ALA A 202 14.81 7.95 22.18
C ALA A 202 15.20 9.44 22.12
N GLY A 203 14.24 10.35 22.26
CA GLY A 203 14.48 11.80 22.21
C GLY A 203 14.86 12.34 20.85
N THR A 204 14.63 11.58 19.76
CA THR A 204 15.02 11.94 18.40
C THR A 204 14.07 11.31 17.38
N LEU A 205 13.97 11.94 16.22
CA LEU A 205 13.28 11.41 15.04
C LEU A 205 14.26 10.95 13.94
N ASN A 206 15.54 11.24 14.08
CA ASN A 206 16.56 10.83 13.12
C ASN A 206 16.84 9.33 13.25
N TYR A 207 16.95 8.63 12.11
CA TYR A 207 17.18 7.18 12.12
C TYR A 207 18.46 6.78 12.84
N THR A 208 19.58 7.39 12.46
CA THR A 208 20.89 7.03 13.00
C THR A 208 20.95 7.26 14.51
N GLU A 209 20.43 8.39 14.99
CA GLU A 209 20.39 8.71 16.43
C GLU A 209 19.47 7.76 17.20
N ALA A 210 18.31 7.40 16.63
CA ALA A 210 17.38 6.47 17.25
C ALA A 210 17.98 5.05 17.33
N PHE A 211 18.63 4.61 16.26
CA PHE A 211 19.26 3.28 16.22
C PHE A 211 20.47 3.16 17.13
N ALA A 212 21.15 4.26 17.43
CA ALA A 212 22.22 4.29 18.43
C ALA A 212 21.71 4.06 19.87
N LYS A 213 20.41 4.22 20.12
CA LYS A 213 19.78 4.05 21.44
C LYS A 213 19.04 2.71 21.62
N THR A 214 19.20 1.78 20.71
CA THR A 214 18.53 0.47 20.77
C THR A 214 18.88 -0.33 22.03
N ASP A 215 20.13 -0.26 22.49
CA ASP A 215 20.56 -0.94 23.72
C ASP A 215 19.86 -0.41 24.98
N GLU A 216 19.51 0.87 24.99
CA GLU A 216 18.73 1.48 26.07
C GLU A 216 17.24 1.13 25.95
N LEU A 217 16.70 1.21 24.74
CA LEU A 217 15.27 0.98 24.48
C LEU A 217 14.85 -0.47 24.78
N VAL A 218 15.73 -1.44 24.55
CA VAL A 218 15.42 -2.87 24.78
C VAL A 218 15.22 -3.18 26.27
N LEU A 219 15.76 -2.38 27.16
CA LEU A 219 15.66 -2.56 28.62
C LEU A 219 14.39 -1.94 29.21
N LEU A 220 13.65 -1.15 28.45
CA LEU A 220 12.47 -0.42 28.92
C LEU A 220 11.19 -1.23 28.72
N ASN A 221 10.24 -1.01 29.64
CA ASN A 221 8.88 -1.47 29.50
C ASN A 221 7.93 -0.28 29.32
N LEU A 222 6.79 -0.52 28.67
CA LEU A 222 5.75 0.49 28.57
C LEU A 222 5.22 0.80 29.99
N PRO A 223 5.16 2.09 30.39
CA PRO A 223 4.74 2.47 31.74
C PRO A 223 3.39 1.86 32.15
N GLY A 224 3.34 1.29 33.34
CA GLY A 224 2.15 0.63 33.88
C GLY A 224 1.88 -0.78 33.34
N THR A 225 2.79 -1.33 32.55
CA THR A 225 2.66 -2.69 31.96
C THR A 225 3.96 -3.48 32.10
N SER A 226 3.90 -4.79 31.86
CA SER A 226 5.07 -5.66 31.71
C SER A 226 5.52 -5.82 30.26
N TRP A 227 4.95 -5.07 29.32
CA TRP A 227 5.25 -5.18 27.90
C TRP A 227 6.56 -4.48 27.56
N MET A 228 7.44 -5.16 26.84
CA MET A 228 8.66 -4.55 26.33
C MET A 228 8.31 -3.36 25.42
N LEU A 229 8.96 -2.22 25.65
CA LEU A 229 8.73 -1.01 24.87
C LEU A 229 9.01 -1.23 23.37
N VAL A 230 10.10 -1.91 23.04
CA VAL A 230 10.46 -2.21 21.63
C VAL A 230 9.42 -3.09 20.93
N THR A 231 8.77 -3.99 21.65
CA THR A 231 7.67 -4.79 21.11
C THR A 231 6.47 -3.91 20.76
N VAL A 232 6.10 -3.01 21.64
CA VAL A 232 4.98 -2.08 21.41
C VAL A 232 5.29 -1.13 20.26
N ILE A 233 6.49 -0.57 20.21
CA ILE A 233 6.96 0.28 19.11
C ILE A 233 6.89 -0.48 17.78
N SER A 234 7.43 -1.68 17.74
CA SER A 234 7.49 -2.50 16.53
C SER A 234 6.09 -2.87 16.01
N ILE A 235 5.19 -3.28 16.89
CA ILE A 235 3.80 -3.59 16.51
C ILE A 235 3.07 -2.34 16.03
N CYS A 236 3.23 -1.20 16.69
CA CYS A 236 2.63 0.07 16.26
C CYS A 236 3.12 0.50 14.88
N LEU A 237 4.42 0.44 14.62
CA LEU A 237 4.99 0.72 13.30
C LEU A 237 4.46 -0.26 12.24
N PHE A 238 4.38 -1.54 12.59
CA PHE A 238 3.87 -2.57 11.67
C PHE A 238 2.37 -2.40 11.36
N ILE A 239 1.56 -1.89 12.26
CA ILE A 239 0.16 -1.54 11.96
C ILE A 239 0.10 -0.52 10.82
N GLY A 240 1.02 0.46 10.80
CA GLY A 240 1.18 1.35 9.66
C GLY A 240 1.52 0.61 8.37
N ALA A 241 2.45 -0.34 8.43
CA ALA A 241 2.79 -1.20 7.30
C ALA A 241 1.62 -2.08 6.86
N MET A 242 0.79 -2.57 7.77
CA MET A 242 -0.43 -3.34 7.45
C MET A 242 -1.40 -2.53 6.59
N GLY A 243 -1.53 -1.23 6.83
CA GLY A 243 -2.35 -0.34 6.02
C GLY A 243 -1.80 -0.17 4.61
N LYS A 244 -0.59 0.34 4.47
CA LYS A 244 0.02 0.63 3.16
C LYS A 244 0.31 -0.64 2.35
N SER A 245 0.87 -1.66 2.98
CA SER A 245 1.19 -2.93 2.32
C SER A 245 0.04 -3.93 2.32
N ALA A 246 -1.16 -3.49 2.66
CA ALA A 246 -2.40 -4.26 2.57
C ALA A 246 -2.28 -5.66 3.19
N GLN A 247 -1.87 -5.72 4.46
CA GLN A 247 -1.82 -6.96 5.22
C GLN A 247 -3.11 -7.17 6.03
N PHE A 248 -3.52 -8.42 6.17
CA PHE A 248 -4.70 -8.78 6.96
C PHE A 248 -4.65 -8.13 8.37
N PRO A 249 -5.73 -7.52 8.88
CA PRO A 249 -7.06 -7.32 8.27
C PRO A 249 -7.24 -5.99 7.51
N LEU A 250 -6.18 -5.20 7.30
CA LEU A 250 -6.24 -3.90 6.62
C LEU A 250 -6.02 -3.98 5.10
N HIS A 251 -6.20 -5.16 4.52
CA HIS A 251 -6.02 -5.41 3.08
C HIS A 251 -7.25 -5.06 2.22
N VAL A 252 -8.40 -4.84 2.82
CA VAL A 252 -9.72 -4.78 2.15
C VAL A 252 -9.85 -3.68 1.11
N TRP A 253 -9.03 -2.64 1.19
CA TRP A 253 -9.06 -1.50 0.27
C TRP A 253 -8.44 -1.81 -1.10
N LEU A 254 -7.46 -2.73 -1.17
CA LEU A 254 -6.63 -2.93 -2.35
C LEU A 254 -7.40 -3.48 -3.56
N PRO A 255 -8.25 -4.53 -3.43
CA PRO A 255 -9.01 -5.02 -4.55
C PRO A 255 -9.98 -3.99 -5.14
N ASP A 256 -10.59 -3.15 -4.31
CA ASP A 256 -11.51 -2.11 -4.75
C ASP A 256 -10.79 -0.93 -5.41
N SER A 257 -9.50 -0.74 -5.14
CA SER A 257 -8.68 0.28 -5.81
C SER A 257 -8.53 0.05 -7.31
N MET A 258 -8.95 -1.11 -7.82
CA MET A 258 -9.02 -1.41 -9.25
C MET A 258 -10.07 -0.56 -10.02
N GLU A 259 -10.89 0.20 -9.33
CA GLU A 259 -11.80 1.19 -9.93
C GLU A 259 -11.07 2.35 -10.63
N GLY A 260 -9.83 2.62 -10.25
CA GLY A 260 -8.98 3.59 -10.93
C GLY A 260 -8.47 3.10 -12.29
N PRO A 261 -7.96 4.03 -13.14
CA PRO A 261 -7.35 3.65 -14.42
C PRO A 261 -6.19 2.66 -14.24
N THR A 262 -6.00 1.76 -15.21
CA THR A 262 -4.98 0.68 -15.11
C THR A 262 -3.55 1.16 -14.88
N PRO A 263 -3.07 2.28 -15.48
CA PRO A 263 -1.72 2.77 -15.16
C PRO A 263 -1.48 3.03 -13.68
N ILE A 264 -2.51 3.46 -12.95
CA ILE A 264 -2.47 3.62 -11.49
C ILE A 264 -2.31 2.28 -10.80
N SER A 265 -3.05 1.28 -11.25
CA SER A 265 -2.98 -0.06 -10.68
C SER A 265 -1.56 -0.60 -10.76
N ALA A 266 -0.86 -0.40 -11.88
CA ALA A 266 0.54 -0.74 -12.02
C ALA A 266 1.44 0.06 -11.07
N LEU A 267 1.26 1.38 -11.00
CA LEU A 267 2.11 2.25 -10.21
C LEU A 267 1.94 2.01 -8.70
N ILE A 268 0.70 1.98 -8.20
CA ILE A 268 0.39 1.82 -6.78
C ILE A 268 0.80 0.43 -6.29
N HIS A 269 0.52 -0.62 -7.07
CA HIS A 269 0.58 -2.00 -6.59
C HIS A 269 1.87 -2.74 -6.93
N ALA A 270 2.73 -2.18 -7.79
CA ALA A 270 3.98 -2.82 -8.14
C ALA A 270 5.18 -2.28 -7.36
N ALA A 271 5.40 -0.96 -7.38
CA ALA A 271 6.67 -0.36 -6.98
C ALA A 271 6.57 0.74 -5.91
N THR A 272 5.37 1.15 -5.50
CA THR A 272 5.21 2.38 -4.72
C THR A 272 4.44 2.18 -3.41
N MET A 273 3.18 2.55 -3.34
CA MET A 273 2.43 2.61 -2.08
C MET A 273 2.46 1.30 -1.28
N VAL A 274 2.21 0.18 -1.95
CA VAL A 274 2.15 -1.13 -1.27
C VAL A 274 3.52 -1.64 -0.84
N THR A 275 4.59 -1.11 -1.43
CA THR A 275 5.97 -1.44 -1.03
C THR A 275 6.49 -0.59 0.12
N ALA A 276 5.80 0.50 0.45
CA ALA A 276 6.20 1.43 1.50
C ALA A 276 6.28 0.76 2.88
N GLY A 277 5.33 -0.12 3.21
CA GLY A 277 5.34 -0.86 4.48
C GLY A 277 6.51 -1.84 4.57
N ILE A 278 6.80 -2.55 3.51
CA ILE A 278 7.94 -3.48 3.43
C ILE A 278 9.26 -2.71 3.56
N PHE A 279 9.40 -1.62 2.82
CA PHE A 279 10.56 -0.72 2.92
C PHE A 279 10.76 -0.20 4.34
N MET A 280 9.70 0.28 4.98
CA MET A 280 9.76 0.85 6.33
C MET A 280 10.25 -0.18 7.35
N VAL A 281 9.72 -1.39 7.32
CA VAL A 281 10.16 -2.46 8.24
C VAL A 281 11.62 -2.81 8.01
N ALA A 282 12.06 -2.91 6.76
CA ALA A 282 13.46 -3.16 6.43
C ALA A 282 14.37 -2.00 6.89
N ARG A 283 13.95 -0.76 6.70
CA ARG A 283 14.67 0.43 7.17
C ARG A 283 14.77 0.48 8.69
N MET A 284 13.71 0.06 9.38
CA MET A 284 13.65 0.02 10.84
C MET A 284 14.11 -1.32 11.43
N SER A 285 14.83 -2.12 10.66
CA SER A 285 15.34 -3.43 11.11
C SER A 285 16.10 -3.37 12.45
N PRO A 286 16.89 -2.36 12.79
CA PRO A 286 17.53 -2.28 14.10
C PRO A 286 16.55 -2.28 15.28
N ILE A 287 15.33 -1.82 15.08
CA ILE A 287 14.27 -1.82 16.10
C ILE A 287 13.49 -3.13 16.07
N PHE A 288 13.04 -3.57 14.89
CA PHE A 288 12.25 -4.81 14.75
C PHE A 288 13.03 -6.05 15.19
N GLU A 289 14.33 -6.08 14.97
CA GLU A 289 15.19 -7.21 15.34
C GLU A 289 15.27 -7.45 16.85
N LEU A 290 14.93 -6.46 17.65
CA LEU A 290 14.97 -6.55 19.12
C LEU A 290 13.79 -7.32 19.73
N SER A 291 12.72 -7.56 18.98
CA SER A 291 11.48 -8.18 19.48
C SER A 291 11.09 -9.41 18.68
N ASP A 292 11.31 -10.58 19.21
CA ASP A 292 10.88 -11.85 18.61
C ASP A 292 9.33 -11.96 18.57
N THR A 293 8.64 -11.38 19.54
CA THR A 293 7.17 -11.33 19.58
C THR A 293 6.63 -10.54 18.40
N ALA A 294 7.20 -9.37 18.12
CA ALA A 294 6.80 -8.55 16.97
C ALA A 294 7.11 -9.26 15.65
N LEU A 295 8.28 -9.88 15.51
CA LEU A 295 8.65 -10.65 14.31
C LEU A 295 7.70 -11.83 14.08
N SER A 296 7.33 -12.56 15.11
CA SER A 296 6.36 -13.66 15.02
C SER A 296 4.98 -13.16 14.60
N PHE A 297 4.53 -12.04 15.13
CA PHE A 297 3.28 -11.39 14.73
C PHE A 297 3.30 -11.00 13.25
N ILE A 298 4.37 -10.37 12.78
CA ILE A 298 4.56 -9.98 11.39
C ILE A 298 4.51 -11.22 10.47
N MET A 299 5.20 -12.27 10.84
CA MET A 299 5.26 -13.51 10.07
C MET A 299 3.90 -14.19 9.95
N ILE A 300 3.13 -14.27 11.03
CA ILE A 300 1.80 -14.87 11.04
C ILE A 300 0.83 -14.05 10.18
N ILE A 301 0.84 -12.73 10.32
CA ILE A 301 0.00 -11.83 9.49
C ILE A 301 0.36 -11.98 8.00
N GLY A 302 1.65 -12.02 7.68
CA GLY A 302 2.11 -12.24 6.32
C GLY A 302 1.67 -13.58 5.74
N ALA A 303 1.74 -14.64 6.53
CA ALA A 303 1.32 -15.98 6.13
C ALA A 303 -0.19 -16.07 5.86
N ILE A 304 -1.00 -15.47 6.72
CA ILE A 304 -2.45 -15.37 6.52
C ILE A 304 -2.74 -14.63 5.22
N THR A 305 -2.12 -13.49 5.00
CA THR A 305 -2.32 -12.69 3.78
C THR A 305 -1.88 -13.46 2.54
N ALA A 306 -0.71 -14.10 2.56
CA ALA A 306 -0.17 -14.84 1.42
C ALA A 306 -1.12 -15.95 0.95
N LEU A 307 -1.61 -16.76 1.86
CA LEU A 307 -2.43 -17.93 1.52
C LEU A 307 -3.89 -17.58 1.29
N PHE A 308 -4.52 -16.89 2.24
CA PHE A 308 -5.97 -16.67 2.19
C PHE A 308 -6.38 -15.66 1.12
N MET A 309 -5.55 -14.65 0.85
CA MET A 309 -5.82 -13.74 -0.28
C MET A 309 -5.54 -14.41 -1.62
N GLY A 310 -4.59 -15.33 -1.68
CA GLY A 310 -4.37 -16.18 -2.85
C GLY A 310 -5.61 -17.00 -3.23
N PHE A 311 -6.32 -17.55 -2.27
CA PHE A 311 -7.57 -18.28 -2.52
C PHE A 311 -8.64 -17.40 -3.18
N LEU A 312 -8.72 -16.13 -2.83
CA LEU A 312 -9.66 -15.20 -3.47
C LEU A 312 -9.32 -14.96 -4.94
N GLY A 313 -8.04 -15.02 -5.30
CA GLY A 313 -7.61 -14.90 -6.70
C GLY A 313 -8.13 -16.02 -7.60
N ILE A 314 -8.37 -17.21 -7.06
CA ILE A 314 -8.84 -18.38 -7.81
C ILE A 314 -10.22 -18.12 -8.46
N ILE A 315 -11.10 -17.42 -7.76
CA ILE A 315 -12.49 -17.23 -8.17
C ILE A 315 -12.74 -15.92 -8.90
N GLN A 316 -11.76 -15.04 -9.01
CA GLN A 316 -11.93 -13.73 -9.65
C GLN A 316 -12.09 -13.87 -11.17
N ASN A 317 -13.01 -13.08 -11.73
CA ASN A 317 -13.27 -13.03 -13.16
C ASN A 317 -12.83 -11.70 -13.80
N ASP A 318 -12.60 -10.67 -13.01
CA ASP A 318 -12.02 -9.40 -13.47
C ASP A 318 -10.50 -9.54 -13.61
N ILE A 319 -9.96 -9.24 -14.79
CA ILE A 319 -8.53 -9.39 -15.09
C ILE A 319 -7.65 -8.57 -14.13
N LYS A 320 -8.07 -7.37 -13.77
CA LYS A 320 -7.34 -6.51 -12.83
C LYS A 320 -7.41 -7.06 -11.40
N ARG A 321 -8.55 -7.58 -10.98
CA ARG A 321 -8.74 -8.13 -9.62
C ARG A 321 -7.95 -9.41 -9.40
N VAL A 322 -7.79 -10.27 -10.41
CA VAL A 322 -6.90 -11.44 -10.32
C VAL A 322 -5.48 -11.00 -10.00
N VAL A 323 -4.97 -10.00 -10.71
CA VAL A 323 -3.62 -9.46 -10.49
C VAL A 323 -3.54 -8.73 -9.13
N ALA A 324 -4.61 -8.08 -8.70
CA ALA A 324 -4.69 -7.43 -7.39
C ALA A 324 -4.58 -8.43 -6.23
N TYR A 325 -5.31 -9.53 -6.26
CA TYR A 325 -5.19 -10.58 -5.25
C TYR A 325 -3.84 -11.29 -5.30
N SER A 326 -3.26 -11.43 -6.48
CA SER A 326 -1.87 -11.85 -6.64
C SER A 326 -0.90 -10.89 -5.93
N THR A 327 -1.12 -9.59 -6.05
CA THR A 327 -0.31 -8.58 -5.33
C THR A 327 -0.44 -8.73 -3.82
N LEU A 328 -1.65 -8.90 -3.30
CA LEU A 328 -1.88 -9.17 -1.87
C LEU A 328 -1.10 -10.40 -1.39
N SER A 329 -1.19 -11.49 -2.14
CA SER A 329 -0.48 -12.73 -1.83
C SER A 329 1.03 -12.52 -1.81
N GLN A 330 1.60 -11.83 -2.80
CA GLN A 330 3.04 -11.58 -2.87
C GLN A 330 3.54 -10.62 -1.78
N LEU A 331 2.75 -9.62 -1.41
CA LEU A 331 3.03 -8.78 -0.25
C LEU A 331 3.04 -9.59 1.05
N GLY A 332 2.16 -10.59 1.15
CA GLY A 332 2.19 -11.57 2.23
C GLY A 332 3.50 -12.36 2.28
N TYR A 333 4.02 -12.80 1.15
CA TYR A 333 5.34 -13.43 1.05
C TYR A 333 6.46 -12.52 1.56
N MET A 334 6.46 -11.25 1.16
CA MET A 334 7.45 -10.27 1.63
C MET A 334 7.35 -10.08 3.14
N THR A 335 6.13 -9.99 3.66
CA THR A 335 5.88 -9.83 5.10
C THR A 335 6.32 -11.04 5.90
N VAL A 336 6.12 -12.25 5.39
CA VAL A 336 6.64 -13.47 5.99
C VAL A 336 8.17 -13.44 6.06
N ALA A 337 8.84 -13.00 5.01
CA ALA A 337 10.28 -12.85 5.00
C ALA A 337 10.76 -11.81 6.03
N LEU A 338 10.08 -10.69 6.17
CA LEU A 338 10.36 -9.69 7.21
C LEU A 338 10.24 -10.30 8.60
N GLY A 339 9.17 -11.05 8.85
CA GLY A 339 8.92 -11.73 10.13
C GLY A 339 9.94 -12.82 10.45
N ALA A 340 10.51 -13.44 9.43
CA ALA A 340 11.61 -14.40 9.57
C ALA A 340 12.98 -13.74 9.75
N SER A 341 13.04 -12.42 9.98
CA SER A 341 14.28 -11.64 10.08
C SER A 341 15.12 -11.64 8.79
N ALA A 342 14.53 -11.94 7.66
CA ALA A 342 15.15 -11.94 6.34
C ALA A 342 14.76 -10.68 5.57
N TYR A 343 15.10 -9.51 6.09
CA TYR A 343 14.73 -8.22 5.51
C TYR A 343 15.28 -8.03 4.10
N SER A 344 16.50 -8.45 3.85
CA SER A 344 17.14 -8.37 2.53
C SER A 344 16.42 -9.24 1.50
N VAL A 345 15.94 -10.42 1.88
CA VAL A 345 15.13 -11.28 1.02
C VAL A 345 13.79 -10.64 0.71
N ALA A 346 13.16 -10.00 1.69
CA ALA A 346 11.90 -9.29 1.51
C ALA A 346 12.03 -8.15 0.50
N VAL A 347 13.03 -7.30 0.64
CA VAL A 347 13.25 -6.18 -0.29
C VAL A 347 13.78 -6.64 -1.65
N PHE A 348 14.47 -7.76 -1.71
CA PHE A 348 14.85 -8.38 -2.98
C PHE A 348 13.61 -8.86 -3.76
N HIS A 349 12.69 -9.52 -3.08
CA HIS A 349 11.40 -9.90 -3.68
C HIS A 349 10.55 -8.69 -4.04
N LEU A 350 10.60 -7.63 -3.25
CA LEU A 350 9.97 -6.34 -3.59
C LEU A 350 10.47 -5.81 -4.93
N MET A 351 11.77 -5.82 -5.16
CA MET A 351 12.38 -5.37 -6.42
C MET A 351 11.93 -6.22 -7.61
N THR A 352 12.03 -7.54 -7.51
CA THR A 352 11.60 -8.44 -8.59
C THR A 352 10.12 -8.34 -8.86
N HIS A 353 9.31 -8.27 -7.80
CA HIS A 353 7.86 -8.09 -7.86
C HIS A 353 7.48 -6.77 -8.56
N ALA A 354 8.19 -5.69 -8.28
CA ALA A 354 7.91 -4.41 -8.92
C ALA A 354 7.94 -4.52 -10.45
N PHE A 355 8.92 -5.23 -11.00
CA PHE A 355 9.06 -5.41 -12.43
C PHE A 355 7.97 -6.31 -13.02
N PHE A 356 7.83 -7.54 -12.53
CA PHE A 356 6.86 -8.45 -13.13
C PHE A 356 5.41 -8.08 -12.84
N LYS A 357 5.14 -7.44 -11.72
CA LYS A 357 3.78 -7.02 -11.40
C LYS A 357 3.35 -5.79 -12.18
N ALA A 358 4.22 -4.81 -12.34
CA ALA A 358 3.97 -3.69 -13.26
C ALA A 358 3.72 -4.20 -14.68
N LEU A 359 4.51 -5.16 -15.14
CA LEU A 359 4.31 -5.83 -16.42
C LEU A 359 2.93 -6.47 -16.53
N LEU A 360 2.52 -7.22 -15.53
CA LEU A 360 1.21 -7.92 -15.54
C LEU A 360 0.03 -6.95 -15.52
N PHE A 361 0.09 -5.88 -14.74
CA PHE A 361 -0.96 -4.86 -14.75
C PHE A 361 -1.03 -4.11 -16.07
N LEU A 362 0.09 -3.71 -16.62
CA LEU A 362 0.12 -3.01 -17.90
C LEU A 362 -0.29 -3.93 -19.05
N ALA A 363 0.07 -5.21 -19.01
CA ALA A 363 -0.41 -6.20 -19.96
C ALA A 363 -1.93 -6.41 -19.86
N ALA A 364 -2.47 -6.45 -18.64
CA ALA A 364 -3.92 -6.50 -18.42
C ALA A 364 -4.62 -5.27 -19.02
N GLY A 365 -4.06 -4.08 -18.84
CA GLY A 365 -4.57 -2.86 -19.46
C GLY A 365 -4.49 -2.87 -20.98
N SER A 366 -3.43 -3.44 -21.55
CA SER A 366 -3.29 -3.65 -22.99
C SER A 366 -4.39 -4.57 -23.53
N VAL A 367 -4.68 -5.66 -22.82
CA VAL A 367 -5.81 -6.56 -23.16
C VAL A 367 -7.14 -5.81 -23.09
N ILE A 368 -7.38 -5.05 -22.04
CA ILE A 368 -8.62 -4.26 -21.88
C ILE A 368 -8.81 -3.30 -23.04
N MET A 369 -7.77 -2.60 -23.47
CA MET A 369 -7.80 -1.72 -24.65
C MET A 369 -8.11 -2.51 -25.93
N GLY A 370 -7.48 -3.68 -26.09
CA GLY A 370 -7.64 -4.52 -27.27
C GLY A 370 -9.02 -5.15 -27.44
N VAL A 371 -9.74 -5.36 -26.34
CA VAL A 371 -11.10 -5.95 -26.31
C VAL A 371 -12.19 -4.94 -25.96
N HIS A 372 -11.99 -3.68 -26.32
CA HIS A 372 -13.00 -2.60 -26.18
C HIS A 372 -13.48 -2.39 -24.74
N HIS A 373 -12.54 -2.30 -23.79
CA HIS A 373 -12.77 -2.03 -22.36
C HIS A 373 -13.49 -3.12 -21.56
N ASN A 374 -13.60 -4.34 -22.10
CA ASN A 374 -14.06 -5.49 -21.33
C ASN A 374 -12.96 -5.94 -20.34
N GLN A 375 -13.34 -6.18 -19.07
CA GLN A 375 -12.44 -6.65 -18.03
C GLN A 375 -12.71 -8.09 -17.60
N ASP A 376 -13.80 -8.69 -18.03
CA ASP A 376 -14.18 -10.05 -17.64
C ASP A 376 -13.47 -11.10 -18.50
N ILE A 377 -12.60 -11.90 -17.85
CA ILE A 377 -11.81 -12.93 -18.53
C ILE A 377 -12.65 -14.08 -19.12
N ARG A 378 -13.89 -14.25 -18.67
CA ARG A 378 -14.81 -15.26 -19.22
C ARG A 378 -15.22 -14.94 -20.65
N TRP A 379 -15.21 -13.65 -21.02
CA TRP A 379 -15.56 -13.14 -22.33
C TRP A 379 -14.34 -12.69 -23.14
N MET A 380 -13.26 -13.45 -23.01
CA MET A 380 -12.03 -13.31 -23.78
C MET A 380 -11.68 -14.67 -24.38
N GLY A 381 -10.52 -14.83 -24.92
CA GLY A 381 -10.00 -16.09 -25.44
C GLY A 381 -9.37 -15.93 -26.80
N GLY A 382 -8.34 -16.73 -27.09
CA GLY A 382 -7.63 -16.73 -28.36
C GLY A 382 -6.91 -15.43 -28.71
N LEU A 383 -6.69 -14.53 -27.75
CA LEU A 383 -6.14 -13.21 -28.01
C LEU A 383 -4.66 -13.22 -28.46
N ARG A 384 -3.94 -14.33 -28.29
CA ARG A 384 -2.56 -14.47 -28.78
C ARG A 384 -2.39 -14.19 -30.28
N LYS A 385 -3.44 -14.46 -31.06
CA LYS A 385 -3.44 -14.24 -32.52
C LYS A 385 -3.45 -12.75 -32.88
N TYR A 386 -4.10 -11.94 -32.06
CA TYR A 386 -4.34 -10.53 -32.29
C TYR A 386 -3.35 -9.63 -31.53
N MET A 387 -2.81 -10.14 -30.42
CA MET A 387 -1.99 -9.39 -29.48
C MET A 387 -0.69 -10.16 -29.14
N PRO A 388 0.21 -10.39 -30.09
CA PRO A 388 1.37 -11.25 -29.87
C PRO A 388 2.37 -10.67 -28.86
N ILE A 389 2.60 -9.38 -28.86
CA ILE A 389 3.55 -8.72 -27.92
C ILE A 389 2.99 -8.77 -26.50
N THR A 390 1.73 -8.44 -26.32
CA THR A 390 1.04 -8.53 -25.02
C THR A 390 1.03 -9.97 -24.52
N TRP A 391 0.78 -10.93 -25.41
CA TRP A 391 0.81 -12.36 -25.07
C TRP A 391 2.16 -12.82 -24.54
N ILE A 392 3.26 -12.53 -25.27
CA ILE A 392 4.61 -12.94 -24.89
C ILE A 392 5.04 -12.26 -23.58
N THR A 393 4.83 -10.96 -23.46
CA THR A 393 5.19 -10.20 -22.25
C THR A 393 4.38 -10.63 -21.03
N SER A 394 3.11 -10.94 -21.22
CA SER A 394 2.25 -11.51 -20.17
C SER A 394 2.74 -12.90 -19.73
N LEU A 395 3.22 -13.73 -20.66
CA LEU A 395 3.83 -15.01 -20.35
C LEU A 395 5.10 -14.84 -19.51
N VAL A 396 5.99 -13.92 -19.88
CA VAL A 396 7.20 -13.62 -19.10
C VAL A 396 6.85 -13.18 -17.69
N GLY A 397 5.91 -12.26 -17.53
CA GLY A 397 5.43 -11.80 -16.22
C GLY A 397 4.82 -12.92 -15.38
N SER A 398 4.02 -13.78 -15.99
CA SER A 398 3.38 -14.93 -15.31
C SER A 398 4.42 -15.98 -14.88
N LEU A 399 5.40 -16.28 -15.72
CA LEU A 399 6.48 -17.21 -15.38
C LEU A 399 7.36 -16.67 -14.24
N ALA A 400 7.65 -15.38 -14.25
CA ALA A 400 8.34 -14.73 -13.14
C ALA A 400 7.55 -14.79 -11.84
N LEU A 401 6.25 -14.52 -11.89
CA LEU A 401 5.36 -14.54 -10.73
C LEU A 401 5.29 -15.91 -10.06
N ILE A 402 5.14 -16.97 -10.84
CA ILE A 402 5.00 -18.33 -10.28
C ILE A 402 6.30 -18.93 -9.75
N GLY A 403 7.43 -18.25 -9.96
CA GLY A 403 8.74 -18.73 -9.52
C GLY A 403 9.37 -19.76 -10.43
N THR A 404 9.23 -19.62 -11.75
CA THR A 404 9.89 -20.49 -12.72
C THR A 404 11.41 -20.30 -12.63
N PRO A 405 12.21 -21.37 -12.50
CA PRO A 405 13.66 -21.27 -12.48
C PRO A 405 14.23 -20.42 -13.62
N PHE A 406 15.29 -19.68 -13.37
CA PHE A 406 15.94 -18.67 -14.20
C PHE A 406 15.22 -17.31 -14.30
N PHE A 407 13.94 -17.23 -13.98
CA PHE A 407 13.22 -15.95 -13.91
C PHE A 407 13.45 -15.23 -12.57
N ALA A 408 13.29 -13.92 -12.56
CA ALA A 408 13.58 -13.09 -11.40
C ALA A 408 12.78 -13.52 -10.15
N GLY A 409 11.50 -13.82 -10.32
CA GLY A 409 10.63 -14.26 -9.23
C GLY A 409 11.04 -15.56 -8.56
N PHE A 410 11.71 -16.46 -9.28
CA PHE A 410 12.25 -17.70 -8.70
C PHE A 410 13.28 -17.40 -7.63
N TYR A 411 14.28 -16.59 -7.94
CA TYR A 411 15.39 -16.30 -7.03
C TYR A 411 14.92 -15.64 -5.73
N SER A 412 13.97 -14.75 -5.80
CA SER A 412 13.42 -14.08 -4.62
C SER A 412 12.44 -14.93 -3.84
N LYS A 413 11.51 -15.59 -4.52
CA LYS A 413 10.44 -16.38 -3.89
C LYS A 413 10.97 -17.65 -3.25
N ASP A 414 11.87 -18.35 -3.92
CA ASP A 414 12.51 -19.55 -3.39
C ASP A 414 13.36 -19.24 -2.15
N SER A 415 14.05 -18.10 -2.16
CA SER A 415 14.78 -17.61 -0.99
C SER A 415 13.87 -17.32 0.20
N ILE A 416 12.67 -16.80 -0.02
CA ILE A 416 11.67 -16.60 1.04
C ILE A 416 11.26 -17.93 1.65
N ILE A 417 10.93 -18.92 0.82
CA ILE A 417 10.47 -20.23 1.28
C ILE A 417 11.56 -20.92 2.10
N GLU A 418 12.81 -20.91 1.64
CA GLU A 418 13.94 -21.50 2.34
C GLU A 418 14.22 -20.81 3.68
N VAL A 419 14.24 -19.47 3.72
CA VAL A 419 14.55 -18.76 4.95
C VAL A 419 13.48 -18.92 6.02
N VAL A 420 12.23 -19.09 5.63
CA VAL A 420 11.11 -19.38 6.55
C VAL A 420 11.20 -20.80 7.08
N HIS A 421 11.61 -21.74 6.24
CA HIS A 421 11.83 -23.12 6.65
C HIS A 421 12.90 -23.22 7.76
N GLU A 422 13.95 -22.42 7.65
CA GLU A 422 15.05 -22.40 8.62
C GLU A 422 14.77 -21.50 9.85
N SER A 423 13.64 -20.80 9.90
CA SER A 423 13.28 -19.94 11.03
C SER A 423 12.82 -20.73 12.25
N HIS A 424 13.30 -20.34 13.42
CA HIS A 424 12.93 -20.92 14.71
C HIS A 424 11.91 -20.10 15.49
N LEU A 425 11.42 -18.99 14.90
CA LEU A 425 10.43 -18.13 15.54
C LEU A 425 9.06 -18.81 15.63
N ALA A 426 8.27 -18.41 16.61
CA ALA A 426 6.91 -18.91 16.77
C ALA A 426 6.07 -18.55 15.53
N GLY A 427 5.35 -19.52 14.99
CA GLY A 427 4.57 -19.37 13.77
C GLY A 427 5.33 -19.69 12.47
N ALA A 428 6.62 -19.97 12.53
CA ALA A 428 7.43 -20.30 11.34
C ALA A 428 6.91 -21.54 10.60
N THR A 429 6.47 -22.58 11.30
CA THR A 429 5.91 -23.79 10.70
C THR A 429 4.63 -23.47 9.91
N PHE A 430 3.72 -22.72 10.50
CA PHE A 430 2.51 -22.28 9.81
C PHE A 430 2.84 -21.42 8.59
N ALA A 431 3.75 -20.46 8.74
CA ALA A 431 4.20 -19.59 7.66
C ALA A 431 4.84 -20.37 6.51
N TYR A 432 5.67 -21.35 6.82
CA TYR A 432 6.29 -22.20 5.81
C TYR A 432 5.26 -22.95 4.96
N TYR A 433 4.31 -23.61 5.61
CA TYR A 433 3.26 -24.35 4.88
C TYR A 433 2.33 -23.40 4.12
N ALA A 434 2.06 -22.22 4.65
CA ALA A 434 1.26 -21.20 3.96
C ALA A 434 1.93 -20.71 2.67
N VAL A 435 3.21 -20.36 2.72
CA VAL A 435 3.94 -19.91 1.54
C VAL A 435 4.18 -21.03 0.55
N LEU A 436 4.39 -22.24 1.02
CA LEU A 436 4.56 -23.42 0.16
C LEU A 436 3.26 -23.74 -0.59
N ALA A 437 2.13 -23.81 0.11
CA ALA A 437 0.82 -24.02 -0.49
C ALA A 437 0.45 -22.86 -1.44
N GLY A 438 0.84 -21.64 -1.10
CA GLY A 438 0.64 -20.45 -1.91
C GLY A 438 1.32 -20.52 -3.27
N VAL A 439 2.39 -21.30 -3.43
CA VAL A 439 3.05 -21.52 -4.74
C VAL A 439 2.08 -22.19 -5.71
N PHE A 440 1.41 -23.24 -5.29
CA PHE A 440 0.41 -23.95 -6.08
C PHE A 440 -0.76 -23.02 -6.43
N VAL A 441 -1.29 -22.32 -5.46
CA VAL A 441 -2.42 -21.40 -5.63
C VAL A 441 -2.08 -20.27 -6.61
N THR A 442 -0.90 -19.67 -6.48
CA THR A 442 -0.40 -18.62 -7.37
C THR A 442 -0.28 -19.11 -8.80
N ALA A 443 0.32 -20.28 -9.01
CA ALA A 443 0.45 -20.88 -10.34
C ALA A 443 -0.92 -21.16 -10.96
N PHE A 444 -1.85 -21.65 -10.17
CA PHE A 444 -3.19 -21.98 -10.64
C PHE A 444 -3.97 -20.74 -11.11
N TYR A 445 -4.13 -19.70 -10.28
CA TYR A 445 -4.93 -18.55 -10.70
C TYR A 445 -4.23 -17.71 -11.78
N SER A 446 -2.90 -17.64 -11.76
CA SER A 446 -2.14 -16.88 -12.75
C SER A 446 -2.30 -17.48 -14.15
N PHE A 447 -2.19 -18.81 -14.25
CA PHE A 447 -2.36 -19.49 -15.54
C PHE A 447 -3.82 -19.75 -15.89
N ARG A 448 -4.74 -19.78 -14.94
CA ARG A 448 -6.17 -19.68 -15.23
C ARG A 448 -6.47 -18.41 -16.03
N LEU A 449 -6.01 -17.28 -15.56
CA LEU A 449 -6.13 -16.00 -16.27
C LEU A 449 -5.45 -16.06 -17.63
N TYR A 450 -4.20 -16.52 -17.68
CA TYR A 450 -3.40 -16.57 -18.90
C TYR A 450 -4.08 -17.41 -19.99
N PHE A 451 -4.54 -18.61 -19.66
CA PHE A 451 -5.20 -19.48 -20.61
C PHE A 451 -6.57 -18.97 -21.05
N LEU A 452 -7.36 -18.44 -20.14
CA LEU A 452 -8.68 -17.89 -20.49
C LEU A 452 -8.60 -16.65 -21.38
N VAL A 453 -7.55 -15.83 -21.22
CA VAL A 453 -7.36 -14.59 -21.98
C VAL A 453 -6.76 -14.87 -23.35
N PHE A 454 -5.64 -15.60 -23.41
CA PHE A 454 -4.83 -15.72 -24.62
C PHE A 454 -5.04 -17.01 -25.41
N HIS A 455 -5.55 -18.04 -24.78
CA HIS A 455 -5.74 -19.36 -25.38
C HIS A 455 -7.23 -19.75 -25.38
N GLY A 456 -7.55 -20.90 -25.95
CA GLY A 456 -8.90 -21.42 -26.02
C GLY A 456 -9.75 -20.78 -27.09
N LYS A 457 -11.07 -20.95 -26.96
CA LYS A 457 -12.05 -20.42 -27.92
C LYS A 457 -12.24 -18.92 -27.73
N GLU A 458 -12.39 -18.20 -28.83
CA GLU A 458 -12.74 -16.78 -28.82
C GLU A 458 -14.15 -16.59 -28.31
N ARG A 459 -14.33 -15.69 -27.32
CA ARG A 459 -15.61 -15.40 -26.66
C ARG A 459 -15.88 -13.91 -26.53
N TYR A 460 -15.03 -13.06 -27.11
CA TYR A 460 -15.12 -11.59 -26.96
C TYR A 460 -16.36 -10.98 -27.59
N ASP A 461 -16.99 -11.67 -28.56
CA ASP A 461 -18.24 -11.29 -29.25
C ASP A 461 -19.50 -11.74 -28.49
N GLN A 462 -19.39 -12.54 -27.45
CA GLN A 462 -20.50 -13.18 -26.73
C GLN A 462 -20.83 -12.50 -25.40
N ASN A 463 -20.19 -11.38 -25.07
CA ASN A 463 -20.42 -10.67 -23.81
C ASN A 463 -21.87 -10.10 -23.76
N PRO A 464 -22.72 -10.55 -22.82
CA PRO A 464 -24.08 -10.06 -22.70
C PRO A 464 -24.17 -8.59 -22.26
N ASP A 465 -23.16 -8.09 -21.57
CA ASP A 465 -23.13 -6.72 -21.04
C ASP A 465 -22.70 -5.69 -22.09
N ALA A 466 -22.17 -6.12 -23.24
CA ALA A 466 -21.73 -5.23 -24.31
C ALA A 466 -22.91 -4.49 -25.01
N HIS A 467 -24.16 -4.86 -24.73
CA HIS A 467 -25.35 -4.28 -25.34
C HIS A 467 -26.04 -3.21 -24.47
N HIS A 468 -25.53 -2.91 -23.25
CA HIS A 468 -26.20 -1.98 -22.33
C HIS A 468 -25.67 -0.55 -22.36
N ASP A 469 -24.52 -0.30 -22.96
CA ASP A 469 -24.04 1.07 -23.19
C ASP A 469 -24.64 1.59 -24.50
N GLY A 470 -25.72 2.37 -24.36
CA GLY A 470 -26.58 2.85 -25.45
C GLY A 470 -25.92 3.87 -26.39
N HIS A 471 -24.81 3.54 -27.00
CA HIS A 471 -24.33 4.17 -28.23
C HIS A 471 -24.55 3.19 -29.40
N HIS A 472 -25.60 3.46 -30.12
CA HIS A 472 -25.91 2.85 -31.39
C HIS A 472 -24.84 3.22 -32.44
N ASP A 473 -23.76 2.46 -32.48
CA ASP A 473 -23.04 2.23 -33.72
C ASP A 473 -22.91 0.72 -33.88
N ALA A 474 -23.70 0.21 -34.83
CA ALA A 474 -23.69 -1.18 -35.25
C ALA A 474 -22.39 -1.46 -36.00
N HIS A 475 -21.24 -1.41 -35.32
CA HIS A 475 -20.05 -2.06 -35.79
C HIS A 475 -20.13 -3.51 -35.34
N ALA A 476 -20.23 -4.43 -36.31
CA ALA A 476 -19.94 -5.84 -36.11
C ALA A 476 -18.72 -5.94 -35.21
N ALA A 477 -18.77 -6.77 -34.15
CA ALA A 477 -17.77 -6.91 -33.13
C ALA A 477 -16.35 -6.79 -33.73
N ASP A 478 -15.73 -5.62 -33.55
CA ASP A 478 -14.38 -5.37 -34.08
C ASP A 478 -13.43 -6.39 -33.46
N LYS A 479 -12.61 -6.98 -34.31
CA LYS A 479 -11.62 -7.95 -33.84
C LYS A 479 -10.66 -7.27 -32.86
N PRO A 480 -10.21 -7.98 -31.83
CA PRO A 480 -9.15 -7.48 -30.95
C PRO A 480 -7.91 -7.06 -31.77
N HIS A 481 -7.21 -6.07 -31.28
CA HIS A 481 -6.02 -5.53 -31.95
C HIS A 481 -4.91 -5.31 -30.92
N GLU A 482 -3.65 -5.32 -31.39
CA GLU A 482 -2.51 -5.00 -30.55
C GLU A 482 -2.51 -3.52 -30.20
N SER A 483 -1.98 -3.22 -29.02
CA SER A 483 -1.86 -1.84 -28.52
C SER A 483 -0.78 -1.05 -29.28
N PRO A 484 -0.85 0.29 -29.32
CA PRO A 484 0.16 1.12 -29.96
C PRO A 484 1.54 0.96 -29.29
N TRP A 485 2.58 1.38 -29.99
CA TRP A 485 3.95 1.21 -29.51
C TRP A 485 4.24 1.88 -28.15
N VAL A 486 3.55 2.97 -27.82
CA VAL A 486 3.68 3.64 -26.50
C VAL A 486 3.20 2.77 -25.34
N VAL A 487 2.38 1.78 -25.62
CA VAL A 487 1.90 0.78 -24.65
C VAL A 487 2.79 -0.46 -24.67
N THR A 488 3.15 -0.96 -25.85
CA THR A 488 3.95 -2.19 -25.98
C THR A 488 5.42 -2.02 -25.59
N LEU A 489 6.00 -0.84 -25.81
CA LEU A 489 7.38 -0.56 -25.39
C LEU A 489 7.60 -0.71 -23.89
N PRO A 490 6.77 -0.13 -22.99
CA PRO A 490 6.86 -0.39 -21.56
C PRO A 490 6.74 -1.87 -21.22
N LEU A 491 5.89 -2.63 -21.89
CA LEU A 491 5.74 -4.06 -21.68
C LEU A 491 7.06 -4.81 -21.95
N VAL A 492 7.69 -4.53 -23.08
CA VAL A 492 8.97 -5.15 -23.44
C VAL A 492 10.08 -4.75 -22.49
N LEU A 493 10.16 -3.46 -22.14
CA LEU A 493 11.19 -2.95 -21.21
C LEU A 493 11.03 -3.48 -19.79
N LEU A 494 9.81 -3.76 -19.34
CA LEU A 494 9.58 -4.41 -18.06
C LEU A 494 9.80 -5.93 -18.10
N ALA A 495 9.60 -6.56 -19.25
CA ALA A 495 9.82 -7.99 -19.41
C ALA A 495 11.30 -8.38 -19.24
N ILE A 496 12.22 -7.52 -19.68
CA ILE A 496 13.67 -7.77 -19.59
C ILE A 496 14.11 -7.95 -18.12
N PRO A 497 13.92 -7.00 -17.19
CA PRO A 497 14.28 -7.22 -15.79
C PRO A 497 13.43 -8.30 -15.12
N SER A 498 12.18 -8.48 -15.50
CA SER A 498 11.34 -9.58 -14.97
C SER A 498 11.93 -10.97 -15.25
N ALA A 499 12.65 -11.12 -16.35
CA ALA A 499 13.34 -12.37 -16.68
C ALA A 499 14.76 -12.45 -16.08
N LEU A 500 15.51 -11.35 -16.06
CA LEU A 500 16.96 -11.39 -15.87
C LEU A 500 17.46 -10.82 -14.55
N ILE A 501 16.75 -9.90 -13.92
CA ILE A 501 17.29 -9.15 -12.76
C ILE A 501 17.62 -10.06 -11.57
N GLY A 502 16.86 -11.11 -11.35
CA GLY A 502 17.09 -12.04 -10.24
C GLY A 502 18.41 -12.79 -10.38
N TYR A 503 18.74 -13.24 -11.59
CA TYR A 503 19.97 -13.96 -11.85
C TYR A 503 21.22 -13.11 -11.56
N PHE A 504 21.21 -11.85 -11.97
CA PHE A 504 22.35 -10.95 -11.80
C PHE A 504 22.41 -10.30 -10.41
N ALA A 505 21.28 -10.10 -9.75
CA ALA A 505 21.22 -9.35 -8.52
C ALA A 505 21.23 -10.21 -7.25
N ILE A 506 20.92 -11.49 -7.31
CA ILE A 506 20.80 -12.33 -6.09
C ILE A 506 22.10 -12.38 -5.29
N GLU A 507 23.22 -12.59 -5.94
CA GLU A 507 24.51 -12.74 -5.25
C GLU A 507 24.95 -11.44 -4.57
N PRO A 508 25.01 -10.27 -5.23
CA PRO A 508 25.41 -9.03 -4.57
C PRO A 508 24.40 -8.54 -3.52
N MET A 509 23.10 -8.76 -3.72
CA MET A 509 22.08 -8.25 -2.82
C MET A 509 21.85 -9.11 -1.58
N LEU A 510 21.82 -10.43 -1.73
CA LEU A 510 21.52 -11.33 -0.60
C LEU A 510 22.79 -11.86 0.09
N PHE A 511 23.84 -12.10 -0.66
CA PHE A 511 25.06 -12.75 -0.19
C PHE A 511 26.31 -11.87 -0.26
N GLY A 512 26.17 -10.66 -0.77
CA GLY A 512 27.20 -9.62 -0.82
C GLY A 512 26.94 -8.49 0.17
N ASP A 513 27.65 -7.39 -0.01
CA ASP A 513 27.66 -6.23 0.89
C ASP A 513 26.64 -5.15 0.54
N PHE A 514 25.74 -5.40 -0.40
CA PHE A 514 24.82 -4.37 -0.90
C PHE A 514 23.94 -3.73 0.19
N PHE A 515 23.39 -4.53 1.09
CA PHE A 515 22.54 -4.07 2.19
C PHE A 515 23.24 -3.97 3.54
N LYS A 516 24.54 -4.14 3.59
CA LYS A 516 25.30 -4.23 4.86
C LYS A 516 25.07 -3.06 5.80
N ASP A 517 25.03 -1.83 5.28
CA ASP A 517 24.85 -0.60 6.07
C ASP A 517 23.37 -0.22 6.24
N SER A 518 22.47 -0.87 5.52
CA SER A 518 21.05 -0.52 5.46
C SER A 518 20.18 -1.38 6.35
N ILE A 519 20.55 -2.65 6.51
CA ILE A 519 19.75 -3.68 7.17
C ILE A 519 20.58 -4.31 8.28
N HIS A 520 20.00 -4.40 9.47
CA HIS A 520 20.62 -5.01 10.63
C HIS A 520 19.94 -6.32 10.99
N ILE A 521 20.72 -7.40 11.12
CA ILE A 521 20.26 -8.72 11.52
C ILE A 521 21.16 -9.23 12.65
N ASN A 522 20.55 -9.76 13.71
CA ASN A 522 21.26 -10.49 14.75
C ASN A 522 21.37 -11.96 14.35
N LEU A 523 22.48 -12.34 13.75
CA LEU A 523 22.71 -13.70 13.25
C LEU A 523 22.79 -14.75 14.35
N GLU A 524 23.12 -14.38 15.58
CA GLU A 524 23.12 -15.31 16.71
C GLU A 524 21.71 -15.77 17.10
N LYS A 525 20.74 -14.83 17.04
CA LYS A 525 19.35 -15.11 17.35
C LYS A 525 18.55 -15.61 16.14
N HIS A 526 18.88 -15.10 14.95
CA HIS A 526 18.16 -15.37 13.72
C HIS A 526 19.12 -15.80 12.61
N PRO A 527 19.56 -17.08 12.61
CA PRO A 527 20.59 -17.57 11.69
C PRO A 527 20.09 -17.86 10.28
N GLY A 528 18.80 -17.64 9.97
CA GLY A 528 18.21 -18.03 8.70
C GLY A 528 18.92 -17.50 7.45
N MET A 529 19.43 -16.27 7.49
CA MET A 529 20.20 -15.70 6.37
C MET A 529 21.58 -16.34 6.21
N GLU A 530 22.23 -16.72 7.31
CA GLU A 530 23.50 -17.42 7.28
C GLU A 530 23.34 -18.86 6.73
N GLU A 531 22.30 -19.54 7.16
CA GLU A 531 21.95 -20.87 6.66
C GLU A 531 21.59 -20.84 5.16
N LEU A 532 20.84 -19.83 4.72
CA LEU A 532 20.57 -19.59 3.31
C LEU A 532 21.86 -19.37 2.49
N ALA A 533 22.80 -18.61 3.04
CA ALA A 533 24.10 -18.36 2.39
C ALA A 533 24.93 -19.64 2.22
N GLN A 534 24.85 -20.57 3.16
CA GLN A 534 25.53 -21.86 3.08
C GLN A 534 24.97 -22.76 1.95
N LEU A 535 23.69 -22.62 1.64
CA LEU A 535 23.03 -23.37 0.57
C LEU A 535 23.27 -22.77 -0.83
N PHE A 536 23.72 -21.52 -0.90
CA PHE A 536 23.90 -20.82 -2.16
C PHE A 536 25.29 -21.10 -2.78
N HIS A 537 25.31 -21.64 -3.98
CA HIS A 537 26.51 -21.99 -4.74
C HIS A 537 26.54 -21.33 -6.14
N GLY A 538 25.88 -20.22 -6.29
CA GLY A 538 25.75 -19.48 -7.54
C GLY A 538 24.36 -19.49 -8.15
N PRO A 539 24.02 -18.49 -8.96
CA PRO A 539 22.67 -18.37 -9.53
C PRO A 539 22.30 -19.55 -10.46
N MET A 540 23.26 -20.01 -11.28
CA MET A 540 23.03 -21.13 -12.20
C MET A 540 22.72 -22.41 -11.44
N GLN A 541 23.51 -22.70 -10.42
CA GLN A 541 23.34 -23.92 -9.62
C GLN A 541 22.05 -23.88 -8.80
N MET A 542 21.69 -22.73 -8.25
CA MET A 542 20.41 -22.53 -7.57
C MET A 542 19.23 -22.84 -8.50
N ALA A 543 19.26 -22.33 -9.73
CA ALA A 543 18.20 -22.56 -10.71
C ALA A 543 18.10 -24.04 -11.12
N LEU A 544 19.22 -24.72 -11.33
CA LEU A 544 19.24 -26.14 -11.66
C LEU A 544 18.76 -27.01 -10.49
N HIS A 545 19.18 -26.69 -9.27
CA HIS A 545 18.68 -27.37 -8.07
C HIS A 545 17.19 -27.13 -7.85
N GLY A 546 16.70 -25.92 -8.17
CA GLY A 546 15.29 -25.55 -8.09
C GLY A 546 14.37 -26.47 -8.88
N LEU A 547 14.83 -27.05 -9.98
CA LEU A 547 14.05 -27.99 -10.80
C LEU A 547 13.70 -29.29 -10.05
N SER A 548 14.40 -29.63 -8.98
CA SER A 548 14.16 -30.83 -8.18
C SER A 548 13.42 -30.58 -6.87
N THR A 549 13.07 -29.32 -6.57
CA THR A 549 12.46 -28.92 -5.31
C THR A 549 10.93 -28.97 -5.34
N ALA A 550 10.31 -29.05 -4.17
CA ALA A 550 8.85 -29.06 -4.02
C ALA A 550 8.16 -27.79 -4.58
N PRO A 551 8.66 -26.57 -4.39
CA PRO A 551 8.03 -25.38 -4.97
C PRO A 551 7.88 -25.44 -6.50
N PHE A 552 8.89 -25.94 -7.21
CA PHE A 552 8.82 -26.06 -8.66
C PHE A 552 7.70 -27.03 -9.10
N TRP A 553 7.62 -28.20 -8.48
CA TRP A 553 6.59 -29.18 -8.84
C TRP A 553 5.19 -28.77 -8.41
N LEU A 554 5.05 -28.00 -7.33
CA LEU A 554 3.78 -27.39 -6.97
C LEU A 554 3.35 -26.32 -8.00
N ALA A 555 4.27 -25.51 -8.49
CA ALA A 555 3.99 -24.54 -9.55
C ALA A 555 3.59 -25.24 -10.85
N VAL A 556 4.33 -26.25 -11.27
CA VAL A 556 4.01 -27.05 -12.47
C VAL A 556 2.64 -27.71 -12.34
N SER A 557 2.33 -28.30 -11.20
CA SER A 557 1.04 -28.94 -10.96
C SER A 557 -0.12 -27.93 -11.00
N GLY A 558 0.09 -26.72 -10.48
CA GLY A 558 -0.88 -25.61 -10.57
C GLY A 558 -1.16 -25.21 -12.01
N VAL A 559 -0.11 -25.07 -12.82
CA VAL A 559 -0.24 -24.73 -14.26
C VAL A 559 -0.95 -25.85 -15.03
N VAL A 560 -0.54 -27.09 -14.81
CA VAL A 560 -1.15 -28.26 -15.47
C VAL A 560 -2.63 -28.40 -15.11
N LEU A 561 -2.96 -28.23 -13.83
CA LEU A 561 -4.35 -28.28 -13.38
C LEU A 561 -5.20 -27.16 -14.00
N ALA A 562 -4.67 -25.94 -14.07
CA ALA A 562 -5.35 -24.83 -14.73
C ALA A 562 -5.59 -25.10 -16.22
N TYR A 563 -4.59 -25.62 -16.91
CA TYR A 563 -4.73 -26.00 -18.31
C TYR A 563 -5.82 -27.07 -18.49
N TYR A 564 -5.77 -28.13 -17.71
CA TYR A 564 -6.76 -29.21 -17.77
C TYR A 564 -8.18 -28.71 -17.50
N MET A 565 -8.37 -27.97 -16.43
CA MET A 565 -9.70 -27.50 -16.01
C MET A 565 -10.34 -26.50 -17.00
N TYR A 566 -9.55 -25.64 -17.59
CA TYR A 566 -10.08 -24.54 -18.40
C TYR A 566 -9.93 -24.73 -19.91
N MET A 567 -8.98 -25.55 -20.35
CA MET A 567 -8.75 -25.81 -21.78
C MET A 567 -9.22 -27.19 -22.24
N VAL A 568 -9.02 -28.21 -21.43
CA VAL A 568 -9.37 -29.60 -21.78
C VAL A 568 -10.79 -29.96 -21.35
N ASN A 569 -11.15 -29.65 -20.09
CA ASN A 569 -12.46 -29.98 -19.52
C ASN A 569 -13.11 -28.76 -18.84
N PRO A 570 -13.72 -27.83 -19.60
CA PRO A 570 -14.32 -26.63 -19.04
C PRO A 570 -15.53 -26.86 -18.13
N ALA A 571 -16.10 -28.07 -18.13
CA ALA A 571 -17.22 -28.43 -17.25
C ALA A 571 -16.77 -28.72 -15.81
N LEU A 572 -15.50 -29.08 -15.60
CA LEU A 572 -14.96 -29.45 -14.29
C LEU A 572 -15.01 -28.29 -13.28
N PRO A 573 -14.63 -27.07 -13.59
CA PRO A 573 -14.76 -25.94 -12.67
C PRO A 573 -16.20 -25.72 -12.18
N THR A 574 -17.18 -25.85 -13.05
CA THR A 574 -18.61 -25.73 -12.71
C THR A 574 -19.06 -26.84 -11.77
N ALA A 575 -18.61 -28.06 -12.00
CA ALA A 575 -18.90 -29.21 -11.14
C ALA A 575 -18.28 -29.04 -9.73
N ILE A 576 -17.03 -28.61 -9.66
CA ILE A 576 -16.34 -28.34 -8.39
C ILE A 576 -17.04 -27.21 -7.62
N LYS A 577 -17.40 -26.14 -8.30
CA LYS A 577 -18.15 -25.02 -7.70
C LYS A 577 -19.45 -25.50 -7.06
N ARG A 578 -20.17 -26.39 -7.73
CA ARG A 578 -21.44 -26.94 -7.22
C ARG A 578 -21.25 -27.76 -5.97
N VAL A 579 -20.22 -28.62 -5.93
CA VAL A 579 -19.90 -29.46 -4.78
C VAL A 579 -19.36 -28.63 -3.62
N ALA A 580 -18.50 -27.68 -3.90
CA ALA A 580 -17.86 -26.81 -2.90
C ALA A 580 -18.59 -25.48 -2.70
N GLN A 581 -19.91 -25.41 -2.95
CA GLN A 581 -20.69 -24.19 -2.89
C GLN A 581 -20.54 -23.39 -1.58
N PRO A 582 -20.48 -24.00 -0.37
CA PRO A 582 -20.25 -23.24 0.86
C PRO A 582 -18.91 -22.51 0.88
N ILE A 583 -17.84 -23.17 0.40
CA ILE A 583 -16.50 -22.56 0.30
C ILE A 583 -16.50 -21.45 -0.74
N TYR A 584 -17.11 -21.70 -1.89
CA TYR A 584 -17.23 -20.69 -2.94
C TYR A 584 -17.97 -19.43 -2.43
N THR A 585 -19.07 -19.61 -1.70
CA THR A 585 -19.83 -18.50 -1.11
C THR A 585 -18.99 -17.70 -0.11
N LEU A 586 -18.20 -18.39 0.71
CA LEU A 586 -17.26 -17.74 1.64
C LEU A 586 -16.23 -16.88 0.91
N LEU A 587 -15.64 -17.41 -0.17
CA LEU A 587 -14.67 -16.68 -0.97
C LEU A 587 -15.31 -15.52 -1.77
N GLU A 588 -16.49 -15.73 -2.35
CA GLU A 588 -17.24 -14.72 -3.09
C GLU A 588 -17.57 -13.51 -2.20
N ASN A 589 -17.89 -13.74 -0.94
CA ASN A 589 -18.11 -12.70 0.07
C ASN A 589 -16.82 -12.23 0.75
N LYS A 590 -15.65 -12.56 0.21
CA LYS A 590 -14.34 -12.09 0.70
C LYS A 590 -14.16 -12.35 2.21
N TYR A 591 -14.50 -13.55 2.67
CA TYR A 591 -14.51 -13.95 4.09
C TYR A 591 -15.43 -13.10 4.97
N TYR A 592 -16.40 -12.38 4.41
CA TYR A 592 -17.31 -11.46 5.10
C TYR A 592 -16.61 -10.30 5.83
N LEU A 593 -15.36 -10.01 5.52
CA LEU A 593 -14.61 -8.90 6.14
C LEU A 593 -15.18 -7.54 5.74
N ASP A 594 -15.54 -7.34 4.48
CA ASP A 594 -16.20 -6.11 4.03
C ASP A 594 -17.55 -5.93 4.72
N TRP A 595 -18.34 -6.99 4.81
CA TRP A 595 -19.62 -6.97 5.52
C TRP A 595 -19.43 -6.58 7.00
N PHE A 596 -18.43 -7.16 7.66
CA PHE A 596 -18.12 -6.84 9.05
C PHE A 596 -17.70 -5.37 9.21
N ASN A 597 -16.83 -4.89 8.36
CA ASN A 597 -16.36 -3.50 8.40
C ASN A 597 -17.50 -2.51 8.19
N GLU A 598 -18.41 -2.77 7.25
CA GLU A 598 -19.53 -1.88 6.93
C GLU A 598 -20.65 -1.96 7.96
N ASN A 599 -21.05 -3.17 8.37
CA ASN A 599 -22.24 -3.39 9.20
C ASN A 599 -21.95 -3.37 10.68
N VAL A 600 -20.74 -3.70 11.10
CA VAL A 600 -20.37 -3.68 12.53
C VAL A 600 -19.57 -2.43 12.86
N LEU A 601 -18.39 -2.25 12.23
CA LEU A 601 -17.51 -1.14 12.60
C LEU A 601 -18.04 0.22 12.15
N ALA A 602 -18.32 0.40 10.87
CA ALA A 602 -18.79 1.68 10.33
C ALA A 602 -20.19 2.05 10.86
N ARG A 603 -21.09 1.07 10.96
CA ARG A 603 -22.42 1.29 11.53
C ARG A 603 -22.34 1.60 13.02
N GLY A 604 -21.48 0.90 13.77
CA GLY A 604 -21.23 1.16 15.19
C GLY A 604 -20.66 2.55 15.43
N ALA A 605 -19.66 2.96 14.66
CA ALA A 605 -19.08 4.29 14.73
C ALA A 605 -20.12 5.40 14.43
N ARG A 606 -20.93 5.22 13.39
CA ARG A 606 -22.02 6.14 13.08
C ARG A 606 -23.07 6.18 14.18
N GLY A 607 -23.44 5.03 14.75
CA GLY A 607 -24.37 4.93 15.88
C GLY A 607 -23.86 5.66 17.11
N LEU A 608 -22.58 5.46 17.45
CA LEU A 608 -21.94 6.18 18.55
C LEU A 608 -21.90 7.70 18.29
N GLY A 609 -21.50 8.11 17.09
CA GLY A 609 -21.49 9.52 16.71
C GLY A 609 -22.87 10.16 16.79
N MET A 610 -23.92 9.48 16.33
CA MET A 610 -25.30 9.95 16.46
C MET A 610 -25.75 10.04 17.91
N GLY A 611 -25.36 9.08 18.74
CA GLY A 611 -25.65 9.09 20.18
C GLY A 611 -25.01 10.27 20.89
N LEU A 612 -23.72 10.50 20.62
CA LEU A 612 -22.97 11.63 21.17
C LEU A 612 -23.55 12.97 20.69
N TRP A 613 -23.85 13.08 19.40
CA TRP A 613 -24.43 14.30 18.85
C TRP A 613 -25.83 14.60 19.40
N LYS A 614 -26.77 13.67 19.25
CA LYS A 614 -28.14 13.90 19.68
C LYS A 614 -28.29 13.91 21.20
N GLY A 615 -27.65 12.98 21.91
CA GLY A 615 -27.71 12.88 23.37
C GLY A 615 -26.77 13.87 24.06
N GLY A 616 -25.52 13.92 23.67
CA GLY A 616 -24.52 14.80 24.26
C GLY A 616 -24.72 16.27 23.85
N ASP A 617 -24.50 16.57 22.58
CA ASP A 617 -24.48 17.96 22.12
C ASP A 617 -25.89 18.58 22.18
N GLN A 618 -26.88 17.98 21.51
CA GLN A 618 -28.20 18.58 21.38
C GLN A 618 -29.03 18.53 22.66
N ALA A 619 -29.09 17.37 23.33
CA ALA A 619 -29.95 17.24 24.50
C ALA A 619 -29.31 17.78 25.78
N ILE A 620 -28.06 17.44 26.08
CA ILE A 620 -27.39 17.84 27.32
C ILE A 620 -26.80 19.25 27.18
N ILE A 621 -25.89 19.47 26.24
CA ILE A 621 -25.16 20.74 26.13
C ILE A 621 -26.12 21.85 25.70
N ASP A 622 -26.70 21.77 24.52
CA ASP A 622 -27.57 22.82 23.99
C ASP A 622 -28.92 22.88 24.72
N GLY A 623 -29.54 21.73 24.94
CA GLY A 623 -30.89 21.66 25.51
C GLY A 623 -30.91 21.95 26.99
N ALA A 624 -30.20 21.18 27.81
CA ALA A 624 -30.26 21.29 29.26
C ALA A 624 -29.36 22.40 29.81
N LEU A 625 -28.08 22.45 29.39
CA LEU A 625 -27.11 23.40 29.94
C LEU A 625 -27.30 24.81 29.37
N VAL A 626 -27.25 24.99 28.07
CA VAL A 626 -27.32 26.32 27.45
C VAL A 626 -28.74 26.85 27.45
N ASN A 627 -29.67 26.18 26.78
CA ASN A 627 -31.07 26.63 26.70
C ASN A 627 -31.83 26.49 28.03
N GLY A 628 -31.49 25.46 28.83
CA GLY A 628 -32.08 25.26 30.15
C GLY A 628 -31.72 26.37 31.13
N SER A 629 -30.46 26.82 31.13
CA SER A 629 -30.03 27.89 32.03
C SER A 629 -30.72 29.20 31.75
N TRP A 630 -30.82 29.65 30.48
CA TRP A 630 -31.54 30.88 30.19
C TRP A 630 -33.06 30.77 30.45
N LYS A 631 -33.66 29.60 30.20
CA LYS A 631 -35.07 29.35 30.55
C LYS A 631 -35.29 29.41 32.04
N LEU A 632 -34.38 28.83 32.82
CA LEU A 632 -34.40 28.91 34.27
C LEU A 632 -34.31 30.37 34.75
N MET A 633 -33.37 31.14 34.18
CA MET A 633 -33.22 32.56 34.49
C MET A 633 -34.45 33.37 34.09
N ALA A 634 -35.05 33.09 32.94
CA ALA A 634 -36.30 33.73 32.52
C ALA A 634 -37.47 33.39 33.46
N TRP A 635 -37.55 32.13 33.90
CA TRP A 635 -38.56 31.70 34.89
C TRP A 635 -38.38 32.40 36.25
N ILE A 636 -37.14 32.41 36.77
CA ILE A 636 -36.80 33.14 38.01
C ILE A 636 -37.12 34.63 37.86
N SER A 637 -36.75 35.26 36.75
CA SER A 637 -37.09 36.65 36.48
C SER A 637 -38.60 36.87 36.48
N GLY A 638 -39.37 35.96 35.89
CA GLY A 638 -40.82 36.01 35.90
C GLY A 638 -41.41 35.91 37.32
N LEU A 639 -40.79 35.08 38.16
CA LEU A 639 -41.19 34.94 39.57
C LEU A 639 -40.86 36.21 40.35
N VAL A 640 -39.65 36.75 40.19
CA VAL A 640 -39.21 37.98 40.88
C VAL A 640 -40.07 39.18 40.47
N ARG A 641 -40.46 39.29 39.19
CA ARG A 641 -41.35 40.35 38.70
C ARG A 641 -42.72 40.34 39.42
N ARG A 642 -43.23 39.19 39.83
CA ARG A 642 -44.50 39.11 40.57
C ARG A 642 -44.41 39.68 42.00
N LEU A 643 -43.19 39.74 42.54
CA LEU A 643 -42.94 40.38 43.84
C LEU A 643 -42.93 41.91 43.74
N GLN A 644 -42.70 42.43 42.52
CA GLN A 644 -42.72 43.84 42.23
C GLN A 644 -44.17 44.30 41.97
N SER A 645 -44.92 44.64 43.01
CA SER A 645 -46.32 45.08 42.89
C SER A 645 -46.46 46.49 42.31
N GLY A 646 -45.39 47.29 42.27
CA GLY A 646 -45.43 48.72 41.88
C GLY A 646 -46.00 49.67 42.94
N PHE A 647 -46.47 49.12 44.03
CA PHE A 647 -47.05 49.95 45.11
C PHE A 647 -46.03 50.13 46.22
N ILE A 648 -45.67 51.39 46.52
CA ILE A 648 -44.67 51.73 47.55
C ILE A 648 -44.97 51.13 48.91
N TYR A 649 -46.26 51.06 49.36
CA TYR A 649 -46.64 50.53 50.63
C TYR A 649 -46.39 49.02 50.79
N HIS A 650 -46.37 48.23 49.68
CA HIS A 650 -46.02 46.83 49.76
C HIS A 650 -44.50 46.65 50.02
N TYR A 651 -43.65 47.53 49.46
CA TYR A 651 -42.24 47.48 49.77
C TYR A 651 -41.92 47.96 51.18
N ALA A 652 -42.56 49.04 51.62
CA ALA A 652 -42.46 49.53 53.00
C ALA A 652 -42.87 48.43 54.02
N PHE A 653 -43.97 47.76 53.75
CA PHE A 653 -44.43 46.66 54.63
C PHE A 653 -43.45 45.49 54.63
N GLY A 654 -42.92 45.09 53.48
CA GLY A 654 -41.90 44.06 53.38
C GLY A 654 -40.59 44.42 54.10
N MET A 655 -40.15 45.69 54.03
CA MET A 655 -39.02 46.16 54.82
C MET A 655 -39.22 46.13 56.29
N ILE A 656 -40.46 46.53 56.78
CA ILE A 656 -40.82 46.48 58.19
C ILE A 656 -40.82 45.04 58.73
N ILE A 657 -41.40 44.11 57.97
CA ILE A 657 -41.33 42.68 58.30
C ILE A 657 -39.87 42.18 58.31
N GLY A 658 -39.05 42.54 57.33
CA GLY A 658 -37.64 42.15 57.28
C GLY A 658 -36.87 42.66 58.51
N ILE A 659 -37.07 43.93 58.87
CA ILE A 659 -36.47 44.51 60.10
C ILE A 659 -36.93 43.76 61.33
N PHE A 660 -38.24 43.51 61.46
CA PHE A 660 -38.80 42.80 62.59
C PHE A 660 -38.21 41.37 62.72
N VAL A 661 -38.09 40.64 61.61
CA VAL A 661 -37.51 39.29 61.61
C VAL A 661 -36.02 39.35 61.96
N LEU A 662 -35.27 40.28 61.40
CA LEU A 662 -33.87 40.45 61.73
C LEU A 662 -33.62 40.84 63.17
N MET A 663 -34.40 41.79 63.70
CA MET A 663 -34.29 42.17 65.11
C MET A 663 -34.65 41.00 66.01
N THR A 664 -35.71 40.27 65.71
CA THR A 664 -36.11 39.10 66.49
C THR A 664 -35.02 38.04 66.47
N TYR A 665 -34.40 37.79 65.28
CA TYR A 665 -33.33 36.84 65.13
C TYR A 665 -32.09 37.25 65.95
N PHE A 666 -31.68 38.53 65.86
CA PHE A 666 -30.55 39.03 66.64
C PHE A 666 -30.79 39.06 68.14
N VAL A 667 -32.00 39.39 68.57
CA VAL A 667 -32.37 39.32 69.99
C VAL A 667 -32.40 37.89 70.49
N TRP A 668 -32.79 36.95 69.65
CA TRP A 668 -32.82 35.52 69.98
C TRP A 668 -31.43 34.91 70.04
N LEU A 669 -30.51 35.33 69.15
CA LEU A 669 -29.10 34.90 69.11
C LEU A 669 -28.31 35.48 70.33
N ASN A 670 -28.71 36.60 70.90
CA ASN A 670 -28.05 37.21 72.08
C ASN A 670 -28.67 36.78 73.43
N LYS A 671 -29.57 35.83 73.42
CA LYS A 671 -29.99 35.08 74.61
C LYS A 671 -29.30 33.73 74.63
#